data_0bec0c2c3cd0afb76b5c2bb30689394a
#
_entry.id   0bec0c2c3cd0afb76b5c2bb30689394a
#
_cell.length_a   1.000
_cell.length_b   1.000
_cell.length_c   1.000
_cell.angle_alpha   90.00
_cell.angle_beta   90.00
_cell.angle_gamma   90.00
#
_symmetry.space_group_name_H-M   'P 1'
#
loop_
_entity.id
_entity.type
_entity.pdbx_description
1 polymer ?
#
loop_
_entity_poly.entity_id
_entity_poly.type
_entity_poly.pdbx_seq_one_letter_code
_entity_poly.pdbx_strand_id
1 'polypeptide(L)'
;MQESLTCWSALELYEEYIRAIHPDSKAERIINELRCATLRFWVSELGVTRTTSGRKMTKHEVESAKEFLQTLGVEALLKAHQTLQIAFENQKASGATRNTYGNRFNQFLNWSEQQEWWPDSRSRNARIKAQCCPVHLNPYGEVKSMRLTERRTQYLEYTLKQKDTPAALQKALDEFYRFLTEPEWSLRVIDPIGELSASEHLKNIRLMLGWFCRHRTPPIALSQLRLSHLFPVVTQDDLEHLSSREQAKVWKQHKQTLETWLCSYVRFLREVLHSKSPQTKRNKLAALLALGKFLYTAEVEEEADYALLPLFKVINNHLDTVRKDISEWTRNRRSVSDFEKKWPDTAEGETALGVVRSKIVEPLRIECRPRNSRGQFRRGFAIARSHLYYLKWSLMAERPARRQQEYRTLRIALTCPVKRPSDVPQNGLYHPLPPYEVRQKHWDGTLEDNYLYFTYVHKKKHYPEGVWVLDIQHYKTRSTHSAQSIVIPNRQEADGSCFYDYLEHYLYGSWMSEGYKNRRVYDWWQPELLGQRGRWVTLGRAEFNPGDACCLPTGKNCALWSWGYAFVVPETGWLANTSAFGASFETTAHRLIGKRITPHTMRYIWATWAYQVRLNDAQLRSLAYAMGHTVETLRGMYERCTPEEKRRPIEEAISELLFDQPPATEPQMEARPNWESLLGDLQKLSSTEREQLIAALLK
;
A
#
# COMPACT_ATOMS: atom_id res chain seq x y z
N MET A 1 33.14 44.18 15.35
CA MET A 1 31.69 44.12 15.60
C MET A 1 31.09 43.55 14.32
N GLN A 2 30.58 42.32 14.37
CA GLN A 2 29.77 41.81 13.27
C GLN A 2 28.50 42.62 13.24
N GLU A 3 28.24 43.36 12.14
CA GLU A 3 26.97 44.03 11.94
C GLU A 3 25.86 42.98 12.07
N SER A 4 24.95 43.17 13.03
CA SER A 4 23.82 42.25 13.24
C SER A 4 22.92 42.31 11.99
N LEU A 5 22.74 41.19 11.35
CA LEU A 5 21.92 41.08 10.14
C LEU A 5 20.49 41.51 10.44
N THR A 6 19.94 42.38 9.59
CA THR A 6 18.56 42.90 9.74
C THR A 6 17.55 42.05 9.00
N CYS A 7 16.26 42.19 9.33
CA CYS A 7 15.19 41.51 8.60
C CYS A 7 15.14 41.90 7.11
N TRP A 8 15.52 43.15 6.79
CA TRP A 8 15.59 43.62 5.41
C TRP A 8 16.74 42.92 4.65
N SER A 9 17.93 42.89 5.22
CA SER A 9 19.08 42.19 4.63
C SER A 9 18.82 40.69 4.41
N ALA A 10 18.13 40.04 5.34
CA ALA A 10 17.71 38.65 5.18
C ALA A 10 16.72 38.47 4.00
N LEU A 11 15.83 39.45 3.77
CA LEU A 11 14.90 39.43 2.64
C LEU A 11 15.65 39.61 1.31
N GLU A 12 16.63 40.54 1.23
CA GLU A 12 17.46 40.77 0.05
C GLU A 12 18.27 39.53 -0.33
N LEU A 13 18.90 38.87 0.63
CA LEU A 13 19.62 37.61 0.41
C LEU A 13 18.70 36.52 -0.15
N TYR A 14 17.46 36.43 0.32
CA TYR A 14 16.51 35.47 -0.23
C TYR A 14 16.05 35.84 -1.65
N GLU A 15 15.88 37.11 -1.94
CA GLU A 15 15.54 37.58 -3.29
C GLU A 15 16.65 37.25 -4.29
N GLU A 16 17.93 37.43 -3.90
CA GLU A 16 19.07 37.01 -4.70
C GLU A 16 19.08 35.50 -4.95
N TYR A 17 18.83 34.72 -3.90
CA TYR A 17 18.69 33.28 -4.03
C TYR A 17 17.56 32.89 -5.01
N ILE A 18 16.42 33.54 -4.97
CA ILE A 18 15.29 33.28 -5.88
C ILE A 18 15.64 33.64 -7.31
N ARG A 19 16.34 34.74 -7.56
CA ARG A 19 16.84 35.11 -8.91
C ARG A 19 17.84 34.12 -9.46
N ALA A 20 18.66 33.53 -8.61
CA ALA A 20 19.64 32.54 -9.00
C ALA A 20 19.04 31.20 -9.46
N ILE A 21 17.88 30.79 -8.88
CA ILE A 21 17.30 29.47 -9.12
C ILE A 21 16.08 29.46 -10.07
N HIS A 22 15.57 30.63 -10.46
CA HIS A 22 14.37 30.73 -11.30
C HIS A 22 14.59 31.68 -12.50
N PRO A 23 13.90 31.42 -13.64
CA PRO A 23 13.85 32.40 -14.75
C PRO A 23 13.25 33.74 -14.28
N ASP A 24 13.71 34.86 -14.85
CA ASP A 24 13.43 36.23 -14.44
C ASP A 24 11.94 36.50 -14.20
N SER A 25 11.07 36.14 -15.12
CA SER A 25 9.62 36.37 -14.99
C SER A 25 8.98 35.64 -13.80
N LYS A 26 9.48 34.46 -13.49
CA LYS A 26 9.01 33.65 -12.35
C LYS A 26 9.61 34.16 -11.05
N ALA A 27 10.87 34.55 -11.04
CA ALA A 27 11.58 35.11 -9.90
C ALA A 27 10.91 36.40 -9.43
N GLU A 28 10.67 37.36 -10.33
CA GLU A 28 10.01 38.62 -10.01
C GLU A 28 8.59 38.44 -9.45
N ARG A 29 7.83 37.47 -9.98
CA ARG A 29 6.52 37.18 -9.42
C ARG A 29 6.62 36.68 -7.98
N ILE A 30 7.55 35.75 -7.68
CA ILE A 30 7.76 35.22 -6.32
C ILE A 30 8.16 36.33 -5.36
N ILE A 31 9.11 37.18 -5.78
CA ILE A 31 9.60 38.32 -5.01
C ILE A 31 8.49 39.31 -4.71
N ASN A 32 7.68 39.68 -5.70
CA ASN A 32 6.56 40.57 -5.52
C ASN A 32 5.49 40.02 -4.57
N GLU A 33 5.18 38.71 -4.67
CA GLU A 33 4.27 38.05 -3.74
C GLU A 33 4.84 38.03 -2.32
N LEU A 34 6.15 37.81 -2.13
CA LEU A 34 6.82 37.86 -0.83
C LEU A 34 6.86 39.28 -0.24
N ARG A 35 7.23 40.28 -1.05
CA ARG A 35 7.20 41.69 -0.63
C ARG A 35 5.80 42.11 -0.19
N CYS A 36 4.77 41.67 -0.91
CA CYS A 36 3.38 41.88 -0.46
C CYS A 36 3.11 41.22 0.89
N ALA A 37 3.53 40.00 1.10
CA ALA A 37 3.34 39.33 2.38
C ALA A 37 4.06 40.05 3.54
N THR A 38 5.28 40.48 3.30
CA THR A 38 6.15 41.13 4.28
C THR A 38 5.72 42.55 4.57
N LEU A 39 5.73 43.40 3.55
CA LEU A 39 5.55 44.83 3.73
C LEU A 39 4.07 45.22 4.05
N ARG A 40 3.15 44.55 3.37
CA ARG A 40 1.71 44.87 3.54
C ARG A 40 1.08 44.23 4.75
N PHE A 41 1.44 42.99 5.09
CA PHE A 41 0.78 42.25 6.16
C PHE A 41 1.64 42.15 7.41
N TRP A 42 2.84 41.59 7.33
CA TRP A 42 3.66 41.33 8.50
C TRP A 42 4.11 42.60 9.20
N VAL A 43 4.64 43.56 8.46
CA VAL A 43 5.14 44.83 9.01
C VAL A 43 4.02 45.70 9.59
N SER A 44 2.83 45.66 8.99
CA SER A 44 1.68 46.41 9.53
C SER A 44 1.24 45.92 10.93
N GLU A 45 1.42 44.63 11.21
CA GLU A 45 1.10 44.04 12.52
C GLU A 45 2.19 44.33 13.56
N LEU A 46 3.40 44.69 13.11
CA LEU A 46 4.52 45.09 13.97
C LEU A 46 4.46 46.57 14.36
N GLY A 47 3.41 47.33 13.95
CA GLY A 47 3.17 48.68 14.40
C GLY A 47 3.39 49.78 13.36
N VAL A 48 3.78 49.44 12.13
CA VAL A 48 3.85 50.43 11.04
C VAL A 48 2.47 50.67 10.47
N THR A 49 1.89 51.80 10.83
CA THR A 49 0.52 52.20 10.43
C THR A 49 0.45 52.52 8.94
N ARG A 50 -0.50 51.90 8.25
CA ARG A 50 -0.83 52.26 6.87
C ARG A 50 -1.80 53.43 6.84
N THR A 51 -1.50 54.39 5.97
CA THR A 51 -2.35 55.55 5.77
C THR A 51 -3.46 55.35 4.75
N THR A 52 -3.32 54.30 3.91
CA THR A 52 -4.29 53.98 2.85
C THR A 52 -5.00 52.66 3.08
N SER A 53 -6.31 52.65 2.88
CA SER A 53 -7.14 51.41 2.94
C SER A 53 -7.10 50.57 1.67
N GLY A 54 -6.35 51.01 0.65
CA GLY A 54 -6.27 50.38 -0.68
C GLY A 54 -5.42 49.10 -0.75
N ARG A 55 -5.59 48.37 -1.83
CA ARG A 55 -4.77 47.14 -2.10
C ARG A 55 -3.30 47.44 -2.41
N LYS A 56 -3.00 48.61 -2.99
CA LYS A 56 -1.63 49.03 -3.33
C LYS A 56 -1.05 49.93 -2.24
N MET A 57 0.18 49.67 -1.86
CA MET A 57 0.93 50.56 -0.97
C MET A 57 1.46 51.75 -1.77
N THR A 58 1.50 52.90 -1.16
CA THR A 58 2.15 54.08 -1.70
C THR A 58 3.67 53.92 -1.63
N LYS A 59 4.42 54.70 -2.44
CA LYS A 59 5.90 54.64 -2.40
C LYS A 59 6.42 54.99 -0.99
N HIS A 60 5.79 55.94 -0.33
CA HIS A 60 6.14 56.35 1.05
C HIS A 60 5.90 55.19 2.05
N GLU A 61 4.78 54.49 1.97
CA GLU A 61 4.47 53.34 2.86
C GLU A 61 5.46 52.20 2.65
N VAL A 62 5.91 51.98 1.40
CA VAL A 62 6.92 50.95 1.08
C VAL A 62 8.27 51.31 1.68
N GLU A 63 8.68 52.60 1.57
CA GLU A 63 9.95 53.06 2.11
C GLU A 63 9.96 53.06 3.63
N SER A 64 8.90 53.52 4.27
CA SER A 64 8.76 53.44 5.75
C SER A 64 8.79 51.99 6.25
N ALA A 65 8.14 51.07 5.56
CA ALA A 65 8.19 49.64 5.92
C ALA A 65 9.58 49.04 5.75
N LYS A 66 10.32 49.46 4.73
CA LYS A 66 11.71 49.07 4.46
C LYS A 66 12.63 49.60 5.56
N GLU A 67 12.57 50.90 5.85
CA GLU A 67 13.34 51.53 6.91
C GLU A 67 13.10 50.81 8.25
N PHE A 68 11.87 50.49 8.57
CA PHE A 68 11.53 49.74 9.78
C PHE A 68 12.20 48.34 9.78
N LEU A 69 12.16 47.60 8.66
CA LEU A 69 12.79 46.29 8.57
C LEU A 69 14.33 46.35 8.62
N GLN A 70 14.93 47.48 8.26
CA GLN A 70 16.37 47.71 8.40
C GLN A 70 16.79 47.95 9.86
N THR A 71 15.85 48.40 10.73
CA THR A 71 16.11 48.52 12.16
C THR A 71 15.78 47.28 12.94
N LEU A 72 15.06 46.34 12.33
CA LEU A 72 14.57 45.14 12.98
C LEU A 72 15.57 43.97 12.83
N GLY A 73 16.08 43.43 13.92
CA GLY A 73 16.96 42.27 13.92
C GLY A 73 16.25 41.00 13.49
N VAL A 74 17.03 40.03 13.00
CA VAL A 74 16.52 38.72 12.48
C VAL A 74 15.80 37.89 13.56
N GLU A 75 15.93 38.20 14.83
CA GLU A 75 15.20 37.57 15.94
C GLU A 75 13.68 37.72 15.80
N ALA A 76 13.22 38.78 15.15
CA ALA A 76 11.79 39.01 14.89
C ALA A 76 11.20 37.94 13.97
N LEU A 77 12.02 37.30 13.13
CA LEU A 77 11.60 36.19 12.26
C LEU A 77 11.14 34.97 13.05
N LEU A 78 11.57 34.78 14.27
CA LEU A 78 11.16 33.66 15.12
C LEU A 78 9.63 33.62 15.37
N LYS A 79 8.99 34.80 15.46
CA LYS A 79 7.54 34.92 15.66
C LYS A 79 6.80 35.34 14.40
N ALA A 80 7.50 35.54 13.29
CA ALA A 80 6.96 36.19 12.09
C ALA A 80 5.76 35.43 11.48
N HIS A 81 5.77 34.10 11.52
CA HIS A 81 4.63 33.31 11.05
C HIS A 81 3.34 33.61 11.84
N GLN A 82 3.44 33.63 13.17
CA GLN A 82 2.29 33.91 14.04
C GLN A 82 1.77 35.30 13.81
N THR A 83 2.66 36.29 13.76
CA THR A 83 2.32 37.72 13.51
C THR A 83 1.64 37.89 12.14
N LEU A 84 2.13 37.20 11.09
CA LEU A 84 1.49 37.23 9.77
C LEU A 84 0.07 36.63 9.77
N GLN A 85 -0.18 35.59 10.54
CA GLN A 85 -1.54 35.04 10.66
C GLN A 85 -2.50 36.01 11.33
N ILE A 86 -2.06 36.66 12.40
CA ILE A 86 -2.84 37.73 13.07
C ILE A 86 -3.13 38.87 12.08
N ALA A 87 -2.13 39.31 11.31
CA ALA A 87 -2.31 40.33 10.27
C ALA A 87 -3.37 39.95 9.22
N PHE A 88 -3.38 38.71 8.79
CA PHE A 88 -4.38 38.19 7.85
C PHE A 88 -5.80 38.19 8.44
N GLU A 89 -5.92 37.92 9.72
CA GLU A 89 -7.21 37.97 10.43
C GLU A 89 -7.71 39.41 10.59
N ASN A 90 -6.87 40.29 11.09
CA ASN A 90 -7.17 41.70 11.31
C ASN A 90 -7.57 42.44 10.01
N GLN A 91 -6.87 42.11 8.90
CA GLN A 91 -7.17 42.71 7.59
C GLN A 91 -8.25 41.92 6.80
N LYS A 92 -8.89 40.90 7.39
CA LYS A 92 -9.92 40.07 6.74
C LYS A 92 -9.48 39.55 5.36
N ALA A 93 -8.23 39.12 5.26
CA ALA A 93 -7.67 38.63 3.99
C ALA A 93 -8.43 37.41 3.46
N SER A 94 -8.70 37.37 2.16
CA SER A 94 -9.37 36.22 1.51
C SER A 94 -8.54 34.95 1.62
N GLY A 95 -9.20 33.80 1.55
CA GLY A 95 -8.51 32.49 1.60
C GLY A 95 -7.43 32.34 0.51
N ALA A 96 -7.69 32.83 -0.70
CA ALA A 96 -6.71 32.83 -1.79
C ALA A 96 -5.48 33.72 -1.45
N THR A 97 -5.71 34.90 -0.89
CA THR A 97 -4.67 35.84 -0.43
C THR A 97 -3.81 35.20 0.66
N ARG A 98 -4.45 34.60 1.68
CA ARG A 98 -3.75 33.92 2.77
C ARG A 98 -2.88 32.75 2.25
N ASN A 99 -3.41 31.97 1.31
CA ASN A 99 -2.67 30.84 0.74
C ASN A 99 -1.47 31.32 -0.08
N THR A 100 -1.63 32.30 -0.97
CA THR A 100 -0.55 32.77 -1.84
C THR A 100 0.56 33.43 -1.03
N TYR A 101 0.23 34.44 -0.27
CA TYR A 101 1.21 35.21 0.48
C TYR A 101 1.78 34.47 1.69
N GLY A 102 0.97 33.69 2.38
CA GLY A 102 1.42 32.83 3.46
C GLY A 102 2.40 31.76 2.98
N ASN A 103 2.15 31.14 1.81
CA ASN A 103 3.09 30.18 1.24
C ASN A 103 4.44 30.82 0.86
N ARG A 104 4.43 32.03 0.28
CA ARG A 104 5.69 32.74 -0.06
C ARG A 104 6.47 33.12 1.19
N PHE A 105 5.79 33.63 2.18
CA PHE A 105 6.43 34.00 3.44
C PHE A 105 6.98 32.76 4.19
N ASN A 106 6.26 31.66 4.17
CA ASN A 106 6.75 30.41 4.73
C ASN A 106 7.96 29.84 3.97
N GLN A 107 8.01 30.00 2.64
CA GLN A 107 9.20 29.62 1.84
C GLN A 107 10.42 30.44 2.26
N PHE A 108 10.25 31.74 2.45
CA PHE A 108 11.30 32.62 2.95
C PHE A 108 11.75 32.19 4.36
N LEU A 109 10.83 31.98 5.31
CA LEU A 109 11.19 31.55 6.66
C LEU A 109 11.90 30.20 6.67
N ASN A 110 11.44 29.24 5.86
CA ASN A 110 12.07 27.92 5.78
C ASN A 110 13.49 28.00 5.19
N TRP A 111 13.74 28.88 4.26
CA TRP A 111 15.07 29.14 3.72
C TRP A 111 15.95 29.85 4.76
N SER A 112 15.42 30.88 5.44
CA SER A 112 16.11 31.62 6.50
C SER A 112 16.56 30.70 7.64
N GLU A 113 15.74 29.74 8.02
CA GLU A 113 16.07 28.73 9.04
C GLU A 113 17.26 27.84 8.69
N GLN A 114 17.63 27.77 7.44
CA GLN A 114 18.77 26.98 6.97
C GLN A 114 20.07 27.79 6.93
N GLN A 115 19.98 29.10 7.12
CA GLN A 115 21.15 29.99 7.07
C GLN A 115 21.91 30.01 8.39
N GLU A 116 23.22 30.27 8.31
CA GLU A 116 24.09 30.32 9.48
C GLU A 116 23.73 31.43 10.47
N TRP A 117 23.18 32.53 9.98
CA TRP A 117 22.75 33.69 10.75
C TRP A 117 21.40 33.50 11.48
N TRP A 118 20.72 32.38 11.35
CA TRP A 118 19.47 32.16 12.02
C TRP A 118 19.63 32.14 13.55
N PRO A 119 18.85 32.91 14.32
CA PRO A 119 19.14 33.21 15.72
C PRO A 119 18.92 32.03 16.67
N ASP A 120 18.23 30.97 16.27
CA ASP A 120 17.96 29.82 17.12
C ASP A 120 18.54 28.51 16.55
N SER A 121 19.77 28.21 16.93
CA SER A 121 20.44 26.96 16.56
C SER A 121 19.79 25.71 17.15
N ARG A 122 19.06 25.82 18.28
CA ARG A 122 18.33 24.70 18.90
C ARG A 122 17.04 24.42 18.12
N SER A 123 16.36 25.48 17.71
CA SER A 123 15.22 25.40 16.81
C SER A 123 15.60 24.82 15.45
N ARG A 124 16.76 25.19 14.91
CA ARG A 124 17.33 24.62 13.68
C ARG A 124 17.51 23.11 13.81
N ASN A 125 18.14 22.64 14.89
CA ASN A 125 18.39 21.20 15.11
C ASN A 125 17.09 20.43 15.44
N ALA A 126 16.16 21.02 16.19
CA ALA A 126 14.84 20.45 16.44
C ALA A 126 13.98 20.43 15.18
N ARG A 127 14.10 21.45 14.30
CA ARG A 127 13.39 21.51 13.02
C ARG A 127 14.05 20.64 11.94
N ILE A 128 15.36 20.55 11.89
CA ILE A 128 16.03 19.53 11.06
C ILE A 128 15.60 18.13 11.53
N LYS A 129 15.52 17.85 12.83
CA LYS A 129 14.90 16.62 13.36
C LYS A 129 13.40 16.54 13.10
N ALA A 130 12.64 17.61 13.17
CA ALA A 130 11.20 17.63 12.92
C ALA A 130 10.85 17.75 11.42
N GLN A 131 11.73 18.30 10.59
CA GLN A 131 11.70 18.19 9.13
C GLN A 131 12.18 16.82 8.65
N CYS A 132 13.05 16.16 9.42
CA CYS A 132 13.33 14.73 9.31
C CYS A 132 12.18 13.85 9.82
N CYS A 133 11.22 14.37 10.56
CA CYS A 133 9.88 13.80 10.76
C CYS A 133 8.93 14.35 9.69
N PRO A 134 8.57 13.70 8.93
CA PRO A 134 8.87 13.00 7.72
C PRO A 134 7.72 13.03 6.77
N VAL A 135 7.08 14.11 6.51
CA VAL A 135 6.08 14.17 5.44
C VAL A 135 6.74 14.45 4.08
N HIS A 136 7.94 15.02 4.06
CA HIS A 136 8.55 15.46 2.81
C HIS A 136 10.04 15.19 2.60
N LEU A 137 10.79 14.86 3.64
CA LEU A 137 12.21 14.51 3.50
C LEU A 137 12.42 13.04 3.84
N ASN A 138 12.82 12.28 2.84
CA ASN A 138 13.26 10.91 3.00
C ASN A 138 14.75 10.93 3.38
N PRO A 139 15.12 10.68 4.65
CA PRO A 139 16.52 10.73 5.08
C PRO A 139 17.39 9.66 4.41
N TYR A 140 16.78 8.68 3.73
CA TYR A 140 17.45 7.59 3.05
C TYR A 140 17.48 7.75 1.53
N GLY A 141 17.15 8.95 1.00
CA GLY A 141 17.17 9.25 -0.43
C GLY A 141 15.85 9.09 -1.16
N GLU A 142 15.84 9.30 -2.44
CA GLU A 142 14.63 9.25 -3.26
C GLU A 142 14.15 7.82 -3.50
N VAL A 143 12.99 7.47 -2.94
CA VAL A 143 12.33 6.19 -3.24
C VAL A 143 11.81 6.12 -4.67
N LYS A 144 11.54 7.26 -5.31
CA LYS A 144 11.00 7.32 -6.67
C LYS A 144 11.93 6.71 -7.71
N SER A 145 13.23 7.00 -7.65
CA SER A 145 14.23 6.45 -8.56
C SER A 145 14.39 4.93 -8.43
N MET A 146 14.00 4.37 -7.28
CA MET A 146 14.06 2.94 -7.01
C MET A 146 12.83 2.17 -7.52
N ARG A 147 11.75 2.85 -7.94
CA ARG A 147 10.49 2.20 -8.37
C ARG A 147 10.43 1.90 -9.85
N LEU A 148 10.95 2.81 -10.64
CA LEU A 148 11.06 2.65 -12.08
C LEU A 148 12.45 2.13 -12.36
N THR A 149 12.62 0.83 -12.24
CA THR A 149 13.86 0.21 -12.72
C THR A 149 13.89 0.35 -14.24
N GLU A 150 15.05 0.61 -14.81
CA GLU A 150 15.31 0.56 -16.26
C GLU A 150 14.65 -0.66 -16.90
N ARG A 151 14.68 -1.79 -16.21
CA ARG A 151 14.06 -3.04 -16.59
C ARG A 151 12.56 -2.92 -16.86
N ARG A 152 11.78 -2.19 -16.04
CA ARG A 152 10.35 -1.99 -16.27
C ARG A 152 10.09 -1.12 -17.49
N THR A 153 10.92 -0.11 -17.68
CA THR A 153 10.87 0.77 -18.85
C THR A 153 11.17 -0.04 -20.12
N GLN A 154 12.18 -0.89 -20.11
CA GLN A 154 12.51 -1.78 -21.22
C GLN A 154 11.37 -2.74 -21.57
N TYR A 155 10.71 -3.37 -20.57
CA TYR A 155 9.54 -4.20 -20.83
C TYR A 155 8.42 -3.44 -21.54
N LEU A 156 8.14 -2.20 -21.12
CA LEU A 156 7.10 -1.36 -21.73
C LEU A 156 7.47 -0.93 -23.15
N GLU A 157 8.75 -0.76 -23.43
CA GLU A 157 9.28 -0.40 -24.76
C GLU A 157 9.05 -1.53 -25.78
N TYR A 158 9.31 -2.76 -25.39
CA TYR A 158 9.14 -3.93 -26.27
C TYR A 158 7.70 -4.45 -26.34
N THR A 159 6.85 -4.13 -25.39
CA THR A 159 5.46 -4.61 -25.38
C THR A 159 4.63 -3.92 -26.49
N LEU A 160 3.90 -4.72 -27.29
CA LEU A 160 2.94 -4.19 -28.25
C LEU A 160 1.78 -3.49 -27.50
N LYS A 161 1.67 -2.18 -27.66
CA LYS A 161 0.64 -1.37 -27.02
C LYS A 161 -0.68 -1.54 -27.75
N GLN A 162 -1.80 -1.44 -27.04
CA GLN A 162 -3.13 -1.58 -27.61
C GLN A 162 -3.38 -0.58 -28.74
N LYS A 163 -2.99 0.66 -28.56
CA LYS A 163 -3.14 1.73 -29.58
C LYS A 163 -2.35 1.48 -30.87
N ASP A 164 -1.29 0.68 -30.80
CA ASP A 164 -0.43 0.37 -31.94
C ASP A 164 -0.79 -0.98 -32.59
N THR A 165 -1.82 -1.67 -32.07
CA THR A 165 -2.21 -3.02 -32.51
C THR A 165 -3.17 -2.93 -33.71
N PRO A 166 -2.89 -3.58 -34.85
CA PRO A 166 -3.83 -3.64 -35.97
C PRO A 166 -5.19 -4.24 -35.56
N ALA A 167 -6.28 -3.73 -36.13
CA ALA A 167 -7.64 -4.13 -35.72
C ALA A 167 -7.90 -5.65 -35.80
N ALA A 168 -7.42 -6.30 -36.87
CA ALA A 168 -7.56 -7.75 -37.01
C ALA A 168 -6.80 -8.53 -35.91
N LEU A 169 -5.59 -8.08 -35.55
CA LEU A 169 -4.81 -8.69 -34.48
C LEU A 169 -5.44 -8.39 -33.11
N GLN A 170 -5.99 -7.18 -32.92
CA GLN A 170 -6.70 -6.85 -31.68
C GLN A 170 -7.92 -7.78 -31.51
N LYS A 171 -8.71 -7.96 -32.56
CA LYS A 171 -9.85 -8.90 -32.53
C LYS A 171 -9.43 -10.31 -32.15
N ALA A 172 -8.34 -10.83 -32.74
CA ALA A 172 -7.82 -12.16 -32.40
C ALA A 172 -7.30 -12.27 -30.95
N LEU A 173 -6.72 -11.18 -30.41
CA LEU A 173 -6.32 -11.10 -28.99
C LEU A 173 -7.52 -11.06 -28.05
N ASP A 174 -8.58 -10.38 -28.42
CA ASP A 174 -9.83 -10.32 -27.65
C ASP A 174 -10.55 -11.68 -27.65
N GLU A 175 -10.57 -12.37 -28.81
CA GLU A 175 -11.06 -13.74 -28.92
C GLU A 175 -10.23 -14.73 -28.06
N PHE A 176 -8.92 -14.61 -28.09
CA PHE A 176 -8.04 -15.39 -27.22
C PHE A 176 -8.33 -15.13 -25.73
N TYR A 177 -8.56 -13.86 -25.33
CA TYR A 177 -8.91 -13.54 -23.94
C TYR A 177 -10.27 -14.17 -23.56
N ARG A 178 -11.27 -14.08 -24.44
CA ARG A 178 -12.57 -14.70 -24.22
C ARG A 178 -12.48 -16.22 -24.13
N PHE A 179 -11.72 -16.85 -25.02
CA PHE A 179 -11.42 -18.29 -24.94
C PHE A 179 -10.87 -18.72 -23.57
N LEU A 180 -10.05 -17.88 -22.95
CA LEU A 180 -9.47 -18.17 -21.64
C LEU A 180 -10.46 -17.98 -20.49
N THR A 181 -11.43 -17.07 -20.61
CA THR A 181 -12.23 -16.59 -19.46
C THR A 181 -13.71 -16.98 -19.53
N GLU A 182 -14.30 -17.08 -20.72
CA GLU A 182 -15.72 -17.39 -20.85
C GLU A 182 -15.99 -18.86 -20.48
N PRO A 183 -16.95 -19.13 -19.57
CA PRO A 183 -17.28 -20.52 -19.20
C PRO A 183 -17.77 -21.36 -20.38
N GLU A 184 -18.61 -20.76 -21.21
CA GLU A 184 -19.26 -21.41 -22.35
C GLU A 184 -18.57 -21.01 -23.67
N TRP A 185 -17.50 -21.69 -24.00
CA TRP A 185 -16.79 -21.54 -25.27
C TRP A 185 -16.91 -22.81 -26.10
N SER A 186 -17.41 -22.69 -27.33
CA SER A 186 -17.57 -23.82 -28.24
C SER A 186 -16.22 -24.49 -28.53
N LEU A 187 -16.21 -25.82 -28.57
CA LEU A 187 -15.03 -26.65 -28.85
C LEU A 187 -13.85 -26.52 -27.86
N ARG A 188 -13.99 -25.77 -26.78
CA ARG A 188 -12.94 -25.73 -25.79
C ARG A 188 -12.95 -26.96 -24.89
N VAL A 189 -11.84 -27.69 -24.86
CA VAL A 189 -11.64 -28.90 -24.04
C VAL A 189 -10.86 -28.67 -22.75
N ILE A 190 -10.61 -27.42 -22.38
CA ILE A 190 -9.90 -27.03 -21.15
C ILE A 190 -10.78 -26.16 -20.27
N ASP A 191 -10.54 -26.18 -18.97
CA ASP A 191 -11.25 -25.27 -18.04
C ASP A 191 -10.92 -23.81 -18.25
N PRO A 192 -11.87 -22.88 -18.04
CA PRO A 192 -11.62 -21.46 -18.04
C PRO A 192 -10.70 -21.06 -16.89
N ILE A 193 -9.91 -20.01 -17.09
CA ILE A 193 -9.04 -19.46 -16.07
C ILE A 193 -9.54 -18.09 -15.61
N GLY A 194 -9.21 -17.70 -14.38
CA GLY A 194 -9.61 -16.41 -13.85
C GLY A 194 -9.00 -15.23 -14.63
N GLU A 195 -9.73 -14.12 -14.73
CA GLU A 195 -9.39 -12.91 -15.51
C GLU A 195 -7.98 -12.37 -15.25
N LEU A 196 -7.49 -12.45 -14.00
CA LEU A 196 -6.12 -12.02 -13.67
C LEU A 196 -5.07 -12.88 -14.38
N SER A 197 -5.28 -14.19 -14.45
CA SER A 197 -4.38 -15.12 -15.14
C SER A 197 -4.44 -14.91 -16.65
N ALA A 198 -5.63 -14.75 -17.20
CA ALA A 198 -5.84 -14.46 -18.63
C ALA A 198 -5.17 -13.13 -19.03
N SER A 199 -5.35 -12.09 -18.22
CA SER A 199 -4.69 -10.79 -18.44
C SER A 199 -3.15 -10.90 -18.41
N GLU A 200 -2.58 -11.74 -17.55
CA GLU A 200 -1.14 -11.98 -17.53
C GLU A 200 -0.68 -12.79 -18.76
N HIS A 201 -1.47 -13.74 -19.24
CA HIS A 201 -1.19 -14.43 -20.51
C HIS A 201 -1.18 -13.42 -21.66
N LEU A 202 -2.21 -12.58 -21.75
CA LEU A 202 -2.33 -11.55 -22.80
C LEU A 202 -1.14 -10.57 -22.79
N LYS A 203 -0.69 -10.11 -21.61
CA LYS A 203 0.52 -9.27 -21.49
C LYS A 203 1.77 -9.98 -21.99
N ASN A 204 1.90 -11.27 -21.70
CA ASN A 204 3.03 -12.07 -22.15
C ASN A 204 3.03 -12.24 -23.67
N ILE A 205 1.88 -12.50 -24.27
CA ILE A 205 1.69 -12.58 -25.72
C ILE A 205 2.01 -11.23 -26.38
N ARG A 206 1.50 -10.11 -25.84
CA ARG A 206 1.83 -8.76 -26.35
C ARG A 206 3.31 -8.43 -26.30
N LEU A 207 4.03 -8.91 -25.28
CA LEU A 207 5.49 -8.73 -25.23
C LEU A 207 6.19 -9.56 -26.32
N MET A 208 5.76 -10.80 -26.59
CA MET A 208 6.30 -11.61 -27.68
C MET A 208 6.03 -10.99 -29.05
N LEU A 209 4.80 -10.53 -29.29
CA LEU A 209 4.43 -9.84 -30.52
C LEU A 209 5.26 -8.57 -30.74
N GLY A 210 5.45 -7.79 -29.68
CA GLY A 210 6.30 -6.62 -29.73
C GLY A 210 7.77 -6.94 -30.00
N TRP A 211 8.29 -8.05 -29.48
CA TRP A 211 9.61 -8.55 -29.79
C TRP A 211 9.75 -8.92 -31.28
N PHE A 212 8.74 -9.58 -31.88
CA PHE A 212 8.72 -9.91 -33.30
C PHE A 212 8.82 -8.67 -34.20
N CYS A 213 8.21 -7.55 -33.80
CA CYS A 213 8.25 -6.32 -34.57
C CYS A 213 9.53 -5.48 -34.40
N ARG A 214 10.17 -5.54 -33.22
CA ARG A 214 11.17 -4.56 -32.81
C ARG A 214 12.58 -5.13 -32.62
N HIS A 215 12.70 -6.41 -32.36
CA HIS A 215 13.99 -7.00 -31.98
C HIS A 215 14.36 -8.23 -32.82
N ARG A 216 13.41 -8.96 -33.33
CA ARG A 216 13.69 -10.11 -34.21
C ARG A 216 14.36 -9.64 -35.52
N THR A 217 15.27 -10.45 -36.03
CA THR A 217 15.94 -10.20 -37.31
C THR A 217 15.59 -11.29 -38.29
N PRO A 218 14.95 -10.99 -39.47
CA PRO A 218 14.34 -9.70 -39.80
C PRO A 218 13.07 -9.42 -38.98
N PRO A 219 12.73 -8.13 -38.70
CA PRO A 219 11.50 -7.77 -38.01
C PRO A 219 10.27 -8.03 -38.90
N ILE A 220 9.12 -8.29 -38.24
CA ILE A 220 7.84 -8.42 -38.95
C ILE A 220 7.12 -7.08 -38.88
N ALA A 221 6.63 -6.58 -40.04
CA ALA A 221 5.84 -5.37 -40.08
C ALA A 221 4.54 -5.52 -39.28
N LEU A 222 4.12 -4.48 -38.57
CA LEU A 222 2.91 -4.49 -37.74
C LEU A 222 1.66 -4.93 -38.50
N SER A 223 1.51 -4.51 -39.75
CA SER A 223 0.37 -4.86 -40.61
C SER A 223 0.30 -6.35 -40.94
N GLN A 224 1.44 -7.03 -40.93
CA GLN A 224 1.57 -8.46 -41.24
C GLN A 224 1.51 -9.34 -39.98
N LEU A 225 1.55 -8.75 -38.79
CA LEU A 225 1.65 -9.49 -37.53
C LEU A 225 0.38 -10.29 -37.27
N ARG A 226 0.52 -11.58 -36.98
CA ARG A 226 -0.55 -12.53 -36.66
C ARG A 226 -0.17 -13.39 -35.48
N LEU A 227 -1.14 -13.99 -34.79
CA LEU A 227 -0.89 -14.94 -33.68
C LEU A 227 -0.15 -16.19 -34.16
N SER A 228 -0.39 -16.64 -35.39
CA SER A 228 0.30 -17.76 -36.02
C SER A 228 1.82 -17.59 -36.18
N HIS A 229 2.34 -16.35 -36.10
CA HIS A 229 3.78 -16.14 -36.03
C HIS A 229 4.40 -16.61 -34.71
N LEU A 230 3.61 -16.55 -33.61
CA LEU A 230 4.03 -17.06 -32.31
C LEU A 230 3.86 -18.57 -32.19
N PHE A 231 2.76 -19.08 -32.69
CA PHE A 231 2.49 -20.52 -32.67
C PHE A 231 1.96 -20.92 -34.06
N PRO A 232 2.78 -21.57 -34.88
CA PRO A 232 2.37 -21.99 -36.23
C PRO A 232 1.12 -22.90 -36.18
N VAL A 233 0.23 -22.71 -37.10
CA VAL A 233 -0.96 -23.56 -37.26
C VAL A 233 -0.75 -24.46 -38.46
N VAL A 234 -1.00 -25.72 -38.27
CA VAL A 234 -1.01 -26.76 -39.30
C VAL A 234 -2.30 -27.55 -39.10
N THR A 235 -3.23 -27.35 -39.99
CA THR A 235 -4.55 -28.00 -39.95
C THR A 235 -4.53 -29.38 -40.56
N GLN A 236 -5.54 -30.19 -40.33
CA GLN A 236 -5.71 -31.47 -41.01
C GLN A 236 -5.82 -31.27 -42.52
N ASP A 237 -6.55 -30.25 -42.97
CA ASP A 237 -6.68 -29.92 -44.39
C ASP A 237 -5.34 -29.64 -45.06
N ASP A 238 -4.39 -29.00 -44.36
CA ASP A 238 -3.00 -28.75 -44.83
C ASP A 238 -2.21 -30.07 -45.05
N LEU A 239 -2.63 -31.13 -44.38
CA LEU A 239 -1.90 -32.42 -44.37
C LEU A 239 -2.59 -33.51 -45.24
N GLU A 240 -3.88 -33.38 -45.48
CA GLU A 240 -4.72 -34.44 -46.06
C GLU A 240 -4.25 -34.87 -47.44
N HIS A 241 -3.73 -33.94 -48.24
CA HIS A 241 -3.25 -34.21 -49.59
C HIS A 241 -1.75 -34.57 -49.68
N LEU A 242 -1.06 -34.66 -48.52
CA LEU A 242 0.38 -34.92 -48.42
C LEU A 242 0.68 -36.35 -48.05
N SER A 243 1.71 -36.92 -48.68
CA SER A 243 2.25 -38.21 -48.22
C SER A 243 2.81 -38.12 -46.80
N SER A 244 2.86 -39.22 -46.07
CA SER A 244 3.40 -39.30 -44.72
C SER A 244 4.82 -38.71 -44.60
N ARG A 245 5.63 -38.80 -45.65
CA ARG A 245 6.97 -38.21 -45.71
C ARG A 245 6.92 -36.69 -45.84
N GLU A 246 6.00 -36.16 -46.61
CA GLU A 246 5.79 -34.71 -46.77
C GLU A 246 5.17 -34.11 -45.52
N GLN A 247 4.19 -34.76 -44.90
CA GLN A 247 3.64 -34.35 -43.58
C GLN A 247 4.75 -34.27 -42.53
N ALA A 248 5.63 -35.28 -42.45
CA ALA A 248 6.76 -35.24 -41.54
C ALA A 248 7.73 -34.07 -41.81
N LYS A 249 7.90 -33.69 -43.08
CA LYS A 249 8.73 -32.53 -43.49
C LYS A 249 8.08 -31.20 -43.05
N VAL A 250 6.78 -31.06 -43.24
CA VAL A 250 6.02 -29.88 -42.79
C VAL A 250 6.14 -29.73 -41.28
N TRP A 251 5.85 -30.76 -40.51
CA TRP A 251 6.01 -30.75 -39.06
C TRP A 251 7.44 -30.45 -38.62
N LYS A 252 8.44 -30.99 -39.28
CA LYS A 252 9.85 -30.71 -38.98
C LYS A 252 10.18 -29.24 -39.19
N GLN A 253 9.71 -28.64 -40.28
CA GLN A 253 9.94 -27.24 -40.59
C GLN A 253 9.28 -26.30 -39.55
N HIS A 254 8.02 -26.53 -39.20
CA HIS A 254 7.32 -25.73 -38.20
C HIS A 254 7.92 -25.90 -36.81
N LYS A 255 8.32 -27.09 -36.38
CA LYS A 255 9.07 -27.33 -35.15
C LYS A 255 10.38 -26.54 -35.12
N GLN A 256 11.13 -26.57 -36.20
CA GLN A 256 12.41 -25.88 -36.31
C GLN A 256 12.22 -24.33 -36.26
N THR A 257 11.19 -23.84 -36.91
CA THR A 257 10.82 -22.42 -36.85
C THR A 257 10.47 -21.99 -35.42
N LEU A 258 9.60 -22.76 -34.77
CA LEU A 258 9.19 -22.48 -33.37
C LEU A 258 10.39 -22.52 -32.41
N GLU A 259 11.21 -23.54 -32.49
CA GLU A 259 12.43 -23.71 -31.67
C GLU A 259 13.41 -22.55 -31.86
N THR A 260 13.68 -22.17 -33.11
CA THR A 260 14.65 -21.12 -33.46
C THR A 260 14.27 -19.79 -32.86
N TRP A 261 13.02 -19.35 -33.06
CA TRP A 261 12.62 -18.06 -32.52
C TRP A 261 12.48 -18.09 -30.99
N LEU A 262 12.02 -19.21 -30.43
CA LEU A 262 11.87 -19.37 -29.00
C LEU A 262 13.23 -19.28 -28.28
N CYS A 263 14.25 -19.95 -28.79
CA CYS A 263 15.62 -19.81 -28.30
C CYS A 263 16.12 -18.37 -28.37
N SER A 264 15.85 -17.68 -29.48
CA SER A 264 16.22 -16.26 -29.65
C SER A 264 15.47 -15.35 -28.67
N TYR A 265 14.20 -15.59 -28.45
CA TYR A 265 13.38 -14.86 -27.47
C TYR A 265 13.84 -15.12 -26.02
N VAL A 266 14.18 -16.36 -25.66
CA VAL A 266 14.73 -16.67 -24.34
C VAL A 266 16.07 -15.97 -24.11
N ARG A 267 16.92 -15.88 -25.15
CA ARG A 267 18.16 -15.12 -25.13
C ARG A 267 17.87 -13.63 -24.90
N PHE A 268 16.92 -13.05 -25.62
CA PHE A 268 16.45 -11.66 -25.41
C PHE A 268 15.97 -11.42 -23.98
N LEU A 269 15.19 -12.32 -23.41
CA LEU A 269 14.75 -12.18 -22.00
C LEU A 269 15.92 -12.14 -21.03
N ARG A 270 16.99 -12.88 -21.30
CA ARG A 270 18.19 -12.95 -20.45
C ARG A 270 19.11 -11.76 -20.65
N GLU A 271 19.43 -11.41 -21.88
CA GLU A 271 20.51 -10.48 -22.25
C GLU A 271 20.01 -9.05 -22.33
N VAL A 272 18.82 -8.80 -22.87
CA VAL A 272 18.25 -7.47 -23.03
C VAL A 272 17.37 -7.10 -21.84
N LEU A 273 16.43 -7.98 -21.46
CA LEU A 273 15.54 -7.69 -20.33
C LEU A 273 16.10 -8.12 -18.97
N HIS A 274 17.32 -8.64 -18.93
CA HIS A 274 18.03 -9.06 -17.71
C HIS A 274 17.17 -9.92 -16.77
N SER A 275 16.36 -10.82 -17.34
CA SER A 275 15.48 -11.69 -16.56
C SER A 275 16.28 -12.75 -15.83
N LYS A 276 16.35 -12.65 -14.50
CA LYS A 276 17.10 -13.57 -13.63
C LYS A 276 16.29 -14.81 -13.24
N SER A 277 14.97 -14.67 -13.08
CA SER A 277 14.13 -15.74 -12.53
C SER A 277 13.68 -16.73 -13.60
N PRO A 278 13.89 -18.04 -13.42
CA PRO A 278 13.35 -19.04 -14.31
C PRO A 278 11.81 -19.07 -14.33
N GLN A 279 11.15 -18.61 -13.25
CA GLN A 279 9.70 -18.46 -13.21
C GLN A 279 9.18 -17.47 -14.27
N THR A 280 9.95 -16.44 -14.59
CA THR A 280 9.59 -15.51 -15.68
C THR A 280 9.53 -16.23 -17.03
N LYS A 281 10.52 -17.08 -17.31
CA LYS A 281 10.55 -17.92 -18.52
C LYS A 281 9.36 -18.88 -18.54
N ARG A 282 9.07 -19.56 -17.42
CA ARG A 282 7.90 -20.45 -17.29
C ARG A 282 6.60 -19.74 -17.65
N ASN A 283 6.37 -18.53 -17.09
CA ASN A 283 5.13 -17.77 -17.34
C ASN A 283 4.98 -17.39 -18.82
N LYS A 284 6.08 -17.10 -19.51
CA LYS A 284 6.07 -16.83 -20.96
C LYS A 284 5.70 -18.08 -21.76
N LEU A 285 6.32 -19.22 -21.46
CA LEU A 285 6.02 -20.49 -22.10
C LEU A 285 4.58 -20.95 -21.84
N ALA A 286 4.08 -20.75 -20.62
CA ALA A 286 2.70 -21.06 -20.28
C ALA A 286 1.70 -20.23 -21.09
N ALA A 287 1.98 -18.94 -21.31
CA ALA A 287 1.15 -18.10 -22.17
C ALA A 287 1.19 -18.55 -23.63
N LEU A 288 2.36 -18.97 -24.12
CA LEU A 288 2.51 -19.52 -25.47
C LEU A 288 1.78 -20.86 -25.64
N LEU A 289 1.84 -21.72 -24.62
CA LEU A 289 1.10 -22.97 -24.60
C LEU A 289 -0.42 -22.74 -24.62
N ALA A 290 -0.90 -21.78 -23.83
CA ALA A 290 -2.31 -21.40 -23.83
C ALA A 290 -2.74 -20.83 -25.18
N LEU A 291 -1.89 -20.03 -25.85
CA LEU A 291 -2.13 -19.57 -27.21
C LEU A 291 -2.20 -20.73 -28.20
N GLY A 292 -1.29 -21.71 -28.10
CA GLY A 292 -1.34 -22.93 -28.91
C GLY A 292 -2.68 -23.67 -28.75
N LYS A 293 -3.14 -23.85 -27.51
CA LYS A 293 -4.43 -24.49 -27.22
C LYS A 293 -5.62 -23.73 -27.85
N PHE A 294 -5.58 -22.39 -27.83
CA PHE A 294 -6.58 -21.57 -28.53
C PHE A 294 -6.57 -21.79 -30.04
N LEU A 295 -5.39 -21.77 -30.67
CA LEU A 295 -5.24 -21.89 -32.11
C LEU A 295 -5.56 -23.30 -32.65
N TYR A 296 -5.44 -24.33 -31.83
CA TYR A 296 -5.70 -25.73 -32.18
C TYR A 296 -6.99 -26.28 -31.57
N THR A 297 -7.86 -25.43 -31.05
CA THR A 297 -9.08 -25.88 -30.36
C THR A 297 -10.04 -26.66 -31.26
N ALA A 298 -10.01 -26.39 -32.59
CA ALA A 298 -10.81 -27.10 -33.56
C ALA A 298 -10.17 -28.43 -34.01
N GLU A 299 -8.90 -28.68 -33.73
CA GLU A 299 -8.12 -29.82 -34.18
C GLU A 299 -8.01 -30.95 -33.12
N VAL A 300 -8.66 -30.77 -31.95
CA VAL A 300 -8.57 -31.69 -30.82
C VAL A 300 -9.94 -32.01 -30.25
N GLU A 301 -10.17 -33.24 -29.83
CA GLU A 301 -11.40 -33.71 -29.20
C GLU A 301 -11.29 -33.71 -27.66
N GLU A 302 -10.07 -33.99 -27.14
CA GLU A 302 -9.78 -34.07 -25.70
C GLU A 302 -8.53 -33.25 -25.34
N GLU A 303 -8.40 -32.84 -24.08
CA GLU A 303 -7.21 -32.12 -23.63
C GLU A 303 -5.90 -32.90 -23.82
N ALA A 304 -5.95 -34.24 -23.73
CA ALA A 304 -4.82 -35.10 -23.92
C ALA A 304 -4.23 -35.04 -25.34
N ASP A 305 -5.07 -34.73 -26.35
CA ASP A 305 -4.66 -34.70 -27.76
C ASP A 305 -3.64 -33.60 -28.04
N TYR A 306 -3.69 -32.50 -27.32
CA TYR A 306 -2.64 -31.47 -27.43
C TYR A 306 -1.22 -32.02 -27.25
N ALA A 307 -1.05 -33.03 -26.39
CA ALA A 307 0.25 -33.62 -26.16
C ALA A 307 0.76 -34.46 -27.36
N LEU A 308 -0.14 -34.89 -28.24
CA LEU A 308 0.20 -35.64 -29.45
C LEU A 308 0.74 -34.73 -30.54
N LEU A 309 0.31 -33.45 -30.56
CA LEU A 309 0.71 -32.50 -31.58
C LEU A 309 2.22 -32.17 -31.47
N PRO A 310 2.96 -32.21 -32.59
CA PRO A 310 4.43 -32.10 -32.59
C PRO A 310 4.94 -30.75 -32.06
N LEU A 311 4.18 -29.63 -32.22
CA LEU A 311 4.56 -28.31 -31.75
C LEU A 311 4.44 -28.18 -30.25
N PHE A 312 3.44 -28.80 -29.63
CA PHE A 312 3.28 -28.80 -28.17
C PHE A 312 4.42 -29.55 -27.48
N LYS A 313 4.97 -30.61 -28.11
CA LYS A 313 6.15 -31.28 -27.58
C LYS A 313 7.36 -30.38 -27.47
N VAL A 314 7.54 -29.44 -28.41
CA VAL A 314 8.60 -28.40 -28.33
C VAL A 314 8.44 -27.57 -27.09
N ILE A 315 7.25 -27.01 -26.87
CA ILE A 315 6.99 -26.15 -25.70
C ILE A 315 7.13 -26.93 -24.39
N ASN A 316 6.58 -28.15 -24.33
CA ASN A 316 6.66 -28.99 -23.14
C ASN A 316 8.11 -29.34 -22.78
N ASN A 317 8.97 -29.63 -23.73
CA ASN A 317 10.40 -29.87 -23.50
C ASN A 317 11.08 -28.63 -22.88
N HIS A 318 10.76 -27.43 -23.35
CA HIS A 318 11.21 -26.17 -22.73
C HIS A 318 10.65 -25.98 -21.33
N LEU A 319 9.38 -26.29 -21.09
CA LEU A 319 8.76 -26.22 -19.77
C LEU A 319 9.40 -27.17 -18.78
N ASP A 320 9.74 -28.40 -19.22
CA ASP A 320 10.42 -29.40 -18.38
C ASP A 320 11.84 -28.97 -18.00
N THR A 321 12.57 -28.36 -18.95
CA THR A 321 13.86 -27.73 -18.66
C THR A 321 13.72 -26.64 -17.63
N VAL A 322 12.73 -25.77 -17.81
CA VAL A 322 12.49 -24.67 -16.86
C VAL A 322 12.03 -25.16 -15.50
N ARG A 323 11.28 -26.26 -15.42
CA ARG A 323 10.90 -26.87 -14.13
C ARG A 323 12.14 -27.33 -13.36
N LYS A 324 13.12 -27.90 -14.05
CA LYS A 324 14.44 -28.28 -13.46
C LYS A 324 15.18 -27.00 -12.98
N ASP A 325 15.24 -25.97 -13.82
CA ASP A 325 15.84 -24.68 -13.47
C ASP A 325 15.18 -24.07 -12.22
N ILE A 326 13.86 -24.15 -12.11
CA ILE A 326 13.10 -23.66 -10.94
C ILE A 326 13.45 -24.48 -9.70
N SER A 327 13.52 -25.80 -9.82
CA SER A 327 13.86 -26.67 -8.70
C SER A 327 15.28 -26.39 -8.19
N GLU A 328 16.23 -26.21 -9.09
CA GLU A 328 17.60 -25.82 -8.74
C GLU A 328 17.67 -24.41 -8.13
N TRP A 329 16.97 -23.44 -8.72
CA TRP A 329 16.85 -22.08 -8.20
C TRP A 329 16.34 -22.07 -6.76
N THR A 330 15.29 -22.86 -6.49
CA THR A 330 14.67 -22.99 -5.17
C THR A 330 15.63 -23.67 -4.19
N ARG A 331 16.28 -24.76 -4.61
CA ARG A 331 17.27 -25.48 -3.80
C ARG A 331 18.43 -24.58 -3.39
N ASN A 332 18.91 -23.77 -4.31
CA ASN A 332 20.01 -22.81 -4.07
C ASN A 332 19.53 -21.50 -3.42
N ARG A 333 18.26 -21.38 -3.02
CA ARG A 333 17.66 -20.23 -2.32
C ARG A 333 17.92 -18.89 -3.01
N ARG A 334 18.08 -18.90 -4.34
CA ARG A 334 18.33 -17.68 -5.10
C ARG A 334 17.11 -16.75 -5.05
N SER A 335 17.34 -15.47 -4.87
CA SER A 335 16.30 -14.44 -4.88
C SER A 335 16.59 -13.39 -5.95
N VAL A 336 15.55 -12.93 -6.64
CA VAL A 336 15.65 -11.79 -7.58
C VAL A 336 15.75 -10.47 -6.84
N SER A 337 15.09 -10.37 -5.70
CA SER A 337 15.07 -9.17 -4.90
C SER A 337 16.16 -9.19 -3.83
N ASP A 338 16.83 -8.05 -3.69
CA ASP A 338 17.72 -7.79 -2.59
C ASP A 338 16.90 -7.78 -1.29
N PHE A 339 17.10 -8.80 -0.48
CA PHE A 339 16.32 -9.00 0.74
C PHE A 339 16.78 -8.08 1.86
N GLU A 340 18.08 -7.72 1.92
CA GLU A 340 18.63 -6.79 2.90
C GLU A 340 17.99 -5.41 2.81
N LYS A 341 17.66 -4.96 1.59
CA LYS A 341 16.93 -3.70 1.37
C LYS A 341 15.47 -3.75 1.81
N LYS A 342 14.95 -4.94 2.09
CA LYS A 342 13.53 -5.15 2.45
C LYS A 342 13.32 -5.60 3.88
N TRP A 343 14.38 -6.04 4.55
CA TRP A 343 14.30 -6.55 5.91
C TRP A 343 14.66 -5.48 6.92
N PRO A 344 13.89 -5.32 8.01
CA PRO A 344 14.24 -4.39 9.08
C PRO A 344 15.59 -4.76 9.71
N ASP A 345 16.40 -3.78 10.04
CA ASP A 345 17.56 -4.01 10.88
C ASP A 345 17.10 -4.20 12.33
N THR A 346 17.48 -5.31 12.94
CA THR A 346 17.12 -5.69 14.30
C THR A 346 18.33 -5.56 15.21
N ALA A 347 18.13 -5.04 16.41
CA ALA A 347 19.11 -5.16 17.50
C ALA A 347 19.06 -6.59 18.08
N GLU A 348 20.03 -6.91 18.92
CA GLU A 348 20.05 -8.18 19.64
C GLU A 348 18.79 -8.31 20.53
N GLY A 349 18.12 -9.47 20.43
CA GLY A 349 16.85 -9.72 21.12
C GLY A 349 15.61 -9.07 20.47
N GLU A 350 15.76 -8.19 19.48
CA GLU A 350 14.64 -7.53 18.80
C GLU A 350 14.17 -8.36 17.59
N THR A 351 12.87 -8.58 17.46
CA THR A 351 12.32 -9.24 16.27
C THR A 351 12.00 -8.23 15.17
N ALA A 352 12.07 -8.65 13.91
CA ALA A 352 11.68 -7.80 12.78
C ALA A 352 10.23 -7.29 12.89
N LEU A 353 9.32 -8.06 13.49
CA LEU A 353 7.96 -7.64 13.78
C LEU A 353 7.92 -6.56 14.87
N GLY A 354 8.76 -6.68 15.90
CA GLY A 354 8.96 -5.67 16.94
C GLY A 354 9.42 -4.33 16.36
N VAL A 355 10.44 -4.36 15.50
CA VAL A 355 10.92 -3.16 14.77
C VAL A 355 9.80 -2.50 13.97
N VAL A 356 9.00 -3.28 13.25
CA VAL A 356 7.87 -2.71 12.47
C VAL A 356 6.85 -2.05 13.39
N ARG A 357 6.52 -2.65 14.53
CA ARG A 357 5.57 -2.08 15.49
C ARG A 357 6.12 -0.80 16.11
N SER A 358 7.35 -0.82 16.63
CA SER A 358 7.95 0.31 17.34
C SER A 358 8.39 1.44 16.43
N LYS A 359 8.96 1.13 15.26
CA LYS A 359 9.59 2.13 14.38
C LYS A 359 8.77 2.52 13.15
N ILE A 360 7.64 1.82 12.88
CA ILE A 360 6.73 2.18 11.78
C ILE A 360 5.32 2.45 12.30
N VAL A 361 4.69 1.48 12.98
CA VAL A 361 3.27 1.63 13.38
C VAL A 361 3.11 2.76 14.39
N GLU A 362 3.93 2.78 15.43
CA GLU A 362 3.85 3.81 16.47
C GLU A 362 4.13 5.23 15.94
N PRO A 363 5.18 5.50 15.16
CA PRO A 363 5.35 6.80 14.54
C PRO A 363 4.17 7.21 13.64
N LEU A 364 3.57 6.27 12.88
CA LEU A 364 2.39 6.56 12.08
C LEU A 364 1.17 6.91 12.94
N ARG A 365 0.99 6.25 14.09
CA ARG A 365 -0.04 6.57 15.08
C ARG A 365 0.11 7.99 15.58
N ILE A 366 1.33 8.37 15.95
CA ILE A 366 1.67 9.72 16.37
C ILE A 366 1.38 10.75 15.25
N GLU A 367 1.63 10.39 13.99
CA GLU A 367 1.33 11.25 12.85
C GLU A 367 -0.18 11.48 12.63
N CYS A 368 -1.08 10.70 13.21
CA CYS A 368 -2.51 10.92 13.11
C CYS A 368 -3.00 12.17 13.86
N ARG A 369 -2.15 12.81 14.65
CA ARG A 369 -2.51 14.03 15.40
C ARG A 369 -3.03 15.13 14.49
N PRO A 370 -4.09 15.85 14.90
CA PRO A 370 -4.66 16.94 14.11
C PRO A 370 -3.76 18.18 14.03
N ARG A 371 -2.85 18.34 14.99
CA ARG A 371 -1.91 19.46 15.07
C ARG A 371 -0.49 19.03 14.76
N ASN A 372 0.27 19.91 14.12
CA ASN A 372 1.70 19.75 13.93
C ASN A 372 2.49 20.04 15.21
N SER A 373 3.82 19.90 15.18
CA SER A 373 4.70 20.21 16.32
C SER A 373 4.65 21.68 16.78
N ARG A 374 4.12 22.58 15.93
CA ARG A 374 3.94 24.02 16.23
C ARG A 374 2.55 24.32 16.79
N GLY A 375 1.71 23.32 17.08
CA GLY A 375 0.35 23.51 17.56
C GLY A 375 -0.67 23.93 16.49
N GLN A 376 -0.28 24.09 15.23
CA GLN A 376 -1.15 24.51 14.14
C GLN A 376 -1.94 23.31 13.60
N PHE A 377 -3.17 23.53 13.17
CA PHE A 377 -3.95 22.50 12.49
C PHE A 377 -3.31 22.07 11.16
N ARG A 378 -3.16 20.79 10.99
CA ARG A 378 -2.72 20.20 9.73
C ARG A 378 -3.83 20.25 8.69
N ARG A 379 -3.46 20.22 7.42
CA ARG A 379 -4.45 20.12 6.33
C ARG A 379 -5.22 18.80 6.45
N GLY A 380 -6.54 18.85 6.25
CA GLY A 380 -7.40 17.68 6.34
C GLY A 380 -6.93 16.50 5.52
N PHE A 381 -6.48 16.74 4.27
CA PHE A 381 -5.88 15.71 3.43
C PHE A 381 -4.63 15.05 4.06
N ALA A 382 -3.79 15.81 4.74
CA ALA A 382 -2.60 15.26 5.39
C ALA A 382 -2.97 14.39 6.60
N ILE A 383 -3.99 14.77 7.36
CA ILE A 383 -4.52 13.97 8.47
C ILE A 383 -5.13 12.68 7.95
N ALA A 384 -5.96 12.77 6.91
CA ALA A 384 -6.59 11.62 6.28
C ALA A 384 -5.56 10.62 5.75
N ARG A 385 -4.48 11.11 5.14
CA ARG A 385 -3.38 10.28 4.66
C ARG A 385 -2.61 9.59 5.79
N SER A 386 -2.37 10.30 6.91
CA SER A 386 -1.75 9.69 8.09
C SER A 386 -2.60 8.56 8.66
N HIS A 387 -3.91 8.77 8.84
CA HIS A 387 -4.84 7.74 9.29
C HIS A 387 -4.86 6.53 8.34
N LEU A 388 -4.95 6.77 7.04
CA LEU A 388 -4.92 5.72 6.03
C LEU A 388 -3.66 4.85 6.14
N TYR A 389 -2.49 5.47 6.33
CA TYR A 389 -1.23 4.74 6.46
C TYR A 389 -1.13 3.99 7.78
N TYR A 390 -1.48 4.64 8.90
CA TYR A 390 -1.52 3.98 10.19
C TYR A 390 -2.44 2.75 10.19
N LEU A 391 -3.68 2.89 9.75
CA LEU A 391 -4.64 1.80 9.72
C LEU A 391 -4.18 0.63 8.84
N LYS A 392 -3.61 0.92 7.68
CA LYS A 392 -3.06 -0.12 6.79
C LYS A 392 -1.91 -0.88 7.44
N TRP A 393 -0.98 -0.16 8.07
CA TRP A 393 0.19 -0.76 8.72
C TRP A 393 -0.19 -1.53 9.98
N SER A 394 -1.04 -0.97 10.83
CA SER A 394 -1.54 -1.65 12.04
C SER A 394 -2.25 -2.95 11.69
N LEU A 395 -3.14 -2.94 10.68
CA LEU A 395 -3.82 -4.15 10.23
C LEU A 395 -2.85 -5.26 9.76
N MET A 396 -1.66 -4.94 9.31
CA MET A 396 -0.67 -5.92 8.85
C MET A 396 0.41 -6.26 9.89
N ALA A 397 0.67 -5.38 10.85
CA ALA A 397 1.72 -5.58 11.85
C ALA A 397 1.20 -6.12 13.18
N GLU A 398 -0.06 -5.86 13.52
CA GLU A 398 -0.67 -6.29 14.79
C GLU A 398 -1.53 -7.54 14.64
N ARG A 399 -1.70 -8.02 13.43
CA ARG A 399 -2.40 -9.26 13.08
C ARG A 399 -1.63 -10.04 12.04
N PRO A 400 -1.83 -11.36 11.97
CA PRO A 400 -1.26 -12.18 10.91
C PRO A 400 -1.52 -11.57 9.53
N ALA A 401 -0.44 -11.16 8.85
CA ALA A 401 -0.55 -10.42 7.61
C ALA A 401 -1.17 -11.26 6.49
N ARG A 402 -2.27 -10.82 5.94
CA ARG A 402 -2.95 -11.43 4.80
C ARG A 402 -2.41 -10.87 3.47
N ARG A 403 -2.90 -11.38 2.34
CA ARG A 403 -2.50 -10.83 1.02
C ARG A 403 -3.10 -9.44 0.82
N GLN A 404 -2.36 -8.58 0.13
CA GLN A 404 -2.78 -7.20 -0.09
C GLN A 404 -4.14 -7.06 -0.79
N GLN A 405 -4.54 -8.03 -1.61
CA GLN A 405 -5.85 -8.01 -2.29
C GLN A 405 -6.97 -8.00 -1.26
N GLU A 406 -6.86 -8.75 -0.19
CA GLU A 406 -7.88 -8.89 0.85
C GLU A 406 -8.14 -7.56 1.58
N TYR A 407 -7.10 -6.75 1.77
CA TYR A 407 -7.25 -5.39 2.34
C TYR A 407 -7.71 -4.37 1.29
N ARG A 408 -7.21 -4.48 0.05
CA ARG A 408 -7.59 -3.56 -1.02
C ARG A 408 -9.09 -3.60 -1.33
N THR A 409 -9.67 -4.78 -1.32
CA THR A 409 -11.07 -5.01 -1.67
C THR A 409 -12.02 -4.90 -0.48
N LEU A 410 -11.52 -4.51 0.71
CA LEU A 410 -12.37 -4.27 1.86
C LEU A 410 -13.34 -3.13 1.59
N ARG A 411 -14.62 -3.42 1.74
CA ARG A 411 -15.72 -2.45 1.62
C ARG A 411 -16.26 -2.06 2.98
N ILE A 412 -16.67 -0.82 3.06
CA ILE A 412 -17.34 -0.22 4.22
C ILE A 412 -18.62 0.47 3.78
N ALA A 413 -19.59 0.60 4.64
CA ALA A 413 -20.72 1.48 4.41
C ALA A 413 -20.27 2.95 4.57
N LEU A 414 -20.50 3.77 3.55
CA LEU A 414 -20.18 5.20 3.55
C LEU A 414 -21.32 6.05 4.07
N THR A 415 -22.55 5.61 3.83
CA THR A 415 -23.74 6.24 4.36
C THR A 415 -24.45 5.24 5.25
N CYS A 416 -24.67 5.60 6.49
CA CYS A 416 -25.40 4.81 7.47
C CYS A 416 -26.35 5.74 8.23
N PRO A 417 -27.59 5.30 8.52
CA PRO A 417 -28.51 6.07 9.36
C PRO A 417 -27.97 6.27 10.77
N VAL A 418 -27.10 5.37 11.23
CA VAL A 418 -26.41 5.47 12.51
C VAL A 418 -25.07 6.17 12.28
N LYS A 419 -24.85 7.27 13.00
CA LYS A 419 -23.69 8.15 12.78
C LYS A 419 -22.39 7.63 13.38
N ARG A 420 -22.48 6.82 14.43
CA ARG A 420 -21.34 6.32 15.20
C ARG A 420 -21.62 4.91 15.71
N PRO A 421 -20.58 4.11 15.99
CA PRO A 421 -20.74 2.80 16.62
C PRO A 421 -21.53 2.85 17.93
N SER A 422 -21.32 3.88 18.76
CA SER A 422 -22.04 4.09 20.01
C SER A 422 -23.56 4.24 19.87
N ASP A 423 -24.03 4.59 18.69
CA ASP A 423 -25.46 4.82 18.43
C ASP A 423 -26.17 3.53 17.95
N VAL A 424 -25.42 2.43 17.80
CA VAL A 424 -25.97 1.13 17.38
C VAL A 424 -26.65 0.46 18.57
N PRO A 425 -27.89 -0.02 18.41
CA PRO A 425 -28.51 -0.85 19.43
C PRO A 425 -27.66 -2.10 19.71
N GLN A 426 -27.56 -2.53 20.96
CA GLN A 426 -26.75 -3.68 21.38
C GLN A 426 -27.07 -4.99 20.64
N ASN A 427 -28.29 -5.13 20.13
CA ASN A 427 -28.75 -6.26 19.34
C ASN A 427 -28.72 -5.96 17.83
N GLY A 428 -28.26 -4.79 17.43
CA GLY A 428 -28.23 -4.33 16.03
C GLY A 428 -26.88 -4.54 15.36
N LEU A 429 -26.89 -4.39 14.04
CA LEU A 429 -25.69 -4.30 13.22
C LEU A 429 -25.42 -2.84 12.91
N TYR A 430 -24.21 -2.41 13.20
CA TYR A 430 -23.68 -1.16 12.69
C TYR A 430 -22.97 -1.45 11.38
N HIS A 431 -23.41 -0.83 10.29
CA HIS A 431 -23.03 -1.25 8.97
C HIS A 431 -23.22 -2.74 8.75
N PRO A 432 -24.46 -3.19 8.65
CA PRO A 432 -24.74 -4.58 8.34
C PRO A 432 -24.07 -4.94 7.02
N LEU A 433 -23.69 -6.18 6.90
CA LEU A 433 -23.33 -6.72 5.60
C LEU A 433 -24.54 -6.60 4.66
N PRO A 434 -24.34 -6.30 3.37
CA PRO A 434 -25.43 -6.42 2.41
C PRO A 434 -25.99 -7.84 2.46
N PRO A 435 -27.30 -8.01 2.27
CA PRO A 435 -27.90 -9.34 2.13
C PRO A 435 -27.15 -10.17 1.09
N TYR A 436 -27.05 -11.46 1.31
CA TYR A 436 -26.28 -12.35 0.42
C TYR A 436 -26.73 -12.26 -1.04
N GLU A 437 -28.00 -12.05 -1.27
CA GLU A 437 -28.65 -11.97 -2.59
C GLU A 437 -28.13 -10.79 -3.42
N VAL A 438 -27.83 -9.66 -2.77
CA VAL A 438 -27.37 -8.44 -3.43
C VAL A 438 -25.84 -8.29 -3.41
N ARG A 439 -25.10 -9.21 -2.75
CA ARG A 439 -23.65 -9.20 -2.81
C ARG A 439 -23.17 -9.65 -4.18
N GLN A 440 -22.10 -9.04 -4.63
CA GLN A 440 -21.44 -9.41 -5.86
C GLN A 440 -20.90 -10.84 -5.80
N LYS A 441 -21.16 -11.58 -6.86
CA LYS A 441 -20.78 -12.98 -6.97
C LYS A 441 -20.13 -13.24 -8.33
N HIS A 442 -19.18 -14.15 -8.34
CA HIS A 442 -18.73 -14.79 -9.56
C HIS A 442 -19.83 -15.69 -10.12
N TRP A 443 -19.67 -16.17 -11.32
CA TRP A 443 -20.60 -17.09 -11.97
C TRP A 443 -20.85 -18.38 -11.17
N ASP A 444 -19.88 -18.81 -10.35
CA ASP A 444 -19.97 -19.98 -9.48
C ASP A 444 -20.63 -19.68 -8.11
N GLY A 445 -21.20 -18.50 -7.93
CA GLY A 445 -21.86 -18.05 -6.69
C GLY A 445 -20.89 -17.63 -5.57
N THR A 446 -19.55 -17.69 -5.79
CA THR A 446 -18.60 -17.21 -4.77
C THR A 446 -18.61 -15.67 -4.68
N LEU A 447 -18.53 -15.16 -3.45
CA LEU A 447 -18.54 -13.72 -3.23
C LEU A 447 -17.22 -13.09 -3.69
N GLU A 448 -17.30 -11.96 -4.38
CA GLU A 448 -16.15 -11.22 -4.89
C GLU A 448 -15.53 -10.23 -3.90
N ASP A 449 -16.27 -9.82 -2.89
CA ASP A 449 -15.88 -8.72 -2.03
C ASP A 449 -15.61 -9.15 -0.59
N ASN A 450 -14.78 -8.36 0.06
CA ASN A 450 -14.50 -8.42 1.47
C ASN A 450 -15.11 -7.20 2.16
N TYR A 451 -15.50 -7.35 3.43
CA TYR A 451 -16.22 -6.32 4.16
C TYR A 451 -15.57 -6.02 5.50
N LEU A 452 -15.68 -4.77 5.94
CA LEU A 452 -15.37 -4.32 7.28
C LEU A 452 -16.63 -3.77 7.91
N TYR A 453 -17.04 -4.32 9.06
CA TYR A 453 -18.27 -3.92 9.74
C TYR A 453 -18.13 -4.01 11.26
N PHE A 454 -19.02 -3.31 11.97
CA PHE A 454 -19.11 -3.32 13.42
C PHE A 454 -20.34 -4.07 13.88
N THR A 455 -20.23 -4.83 14.96
CA THR A 455 -21.36 -5.61 15.50
C THR A 455 -21.20 -5.87 16.99
N TYR A 456 -22.31 -6.01 17.70
CA TYR A 456 -22.34 -6.48 19.08
C TYR A 456 -22.46 -8.00 19.21
N VAL A 457 -22.80 -8.70 18.13
CA VAL A 457 -22.89 -10.15 18.12
C VAL A 457 -22.12 -10.73 16.96
N HIS A 458 -21.15 -11.58 17.23
CA HIS A 458 -20.36 -12.26 16.20
C HIS A 458 -20.24 -13.76 16.54
N LYS A 459 -20.60 -14.63 15.60
CA LYS A 459 -20.58 -16.10 15.78
C LYS A 459 -21.23 -16.57 17.10
N LYS A 460 -22.40 -16.03 17.39
CA LYS A 460 -23.19 -16.31 18.64
C LYS A 460 -22.54 -15.78 19.93
N LYS A 461 -21.40 -15.14 19.90
CA LYS A 461 -20.78 -14.49 21.04
C LYS A 461 -21.23 -13.03 21.10
N HIS A 462 -21.68 -12.60 22.29
CA HIS A 462 -22.01 -11.21 22.57
C HIS A 462 -20.76 -10.43 23.01
N TYR A 463 -20.62 -9.21 22.51
CA TYR A 463 -19.55 -8.26 22.83
C TYR A 463 -20.20 -6.98 23.35
N PRO A 464 -20.17 -6.71 24.66
CA PRO A 464 -20.90 -5.55 25.24
C PRO A 464 -20.52 -4.22 24.64
N GLU A 465 -19.25 -4.02 24.29
CA GLU A 465 -18.73 -2.79 23.68
C GLU A 465 -18.74 -2.82 22.15
N GLY A 466 -19.21 -3.93 21.57
CA GLY A 466 -19.13 -4.17 20.14
C GLY A 466 -17.72 -4.48 19.61
N VAL A 467 -17.66 -4.98 18.41
CA VAL A 467 -16.40 -5.33 17.75
C VAL A 467 -16.41 -5.01 16.27
N TRP A 468 -15.27 -4.60 15.76
CA TRP A 468 -15.01 -4.54 14.33
C TRP A 468 -14.62 -5.90 13.78
N VAL A 469 -15.18 -6.26 12.65
CA VAL A 469 -15.01 -7.57 12.00
C VAL A 469 -14.52 -7.39 10.57
N LEU A 470 -13.47 -8.14 10.23
CA LEU A 470 -13.03 -8.36 8.85
C LEU A 470 -13.74 -9.61 8.32
N ASP A 471 -14.64 -9.43 7.37
CA ASP A 471 -15.31 -10.53 6.67
C ASP A 471 -14.62 -10.79 5.34
N ILE A 472 -13.75 -11.77 5.33
CA ILE A 472 -12.92 -12.13 4.19
C ILE A 472 -13.58 -13.25 3.41
N GLN A 473 -14.29 -12.89 2.36
CA GLN A 473 -15.06 -13.79 1.52
C GLN A 473 -14.29 -14.19 0.26
N HIS A 474 -13.51 -13.28 -0.30
CA HIS A 474 -12.76 -13.47 -1.54
C HIS A 474 -11.25 -13.39 -1.31
N TYR A 475 -10.56 -14.50 -1.56
CA TYR A 475 -9.10 -14.57 -1.54
C TYR A 475 -8.58 -15.84 -2.24
N LYS A 476 -7.32 -15.82 -2.66
CA LYS A 476 -6.72 -16.82 -3.55
C LYS A 476 -6.86 -18.29 -3.10
N THR A 477 -6.89 -18.55 -1.80
CA THR A 477 -6.93 -19.89 -1.22
C THR A 477 -8.26 -20.18 -0.52
N ARG A 478 -9.34 -19.50 -0.92
CA ARG A 478 -10.67 -19.69 -0.34
C ARG A 478 -11.20 -21.12 -0.49
N SER A 479 -10.94 -21.74 -1.63
CA SER A 479 -11.33 -23.14 -1.89
C SER A 479 -10.75 -24.13 -0.88
N THR A 480 -9.57 -23.82 -0.34
CA THR A 480 -8.89 -24.66 0.67
C THR A 480 -9.26 -24.28 2.11
N HIS A 481 -9.51 -22.99 2.39
CA HIS A 481 -9.62 -22.50 3.77
C HIS A 481 -10.98 -21.89 4.10
N SER A 482 -11.93 -21.91 3.18
CA SER A 482 -13.26 -21.32 3.34
C SER A 482 -13.24 -19.80 3.64
N ALA A 483 -14.42 -19.17 3.74
CA ALA A 483 -14.52 -17.77 4.15
C ALA A 483 -14.12 -17.60 5.62
N GLN A 484 -13.47 -16.46 5.93
CA GLN A 484 -13.01 -16.17 7.28
C GLN A 484 -13.58 -14.86 7.77
N SER A 485 -14.20 -14.90 8.94
CA SER A 485 -14.71 -13.74 9.63
C SER A 485 -13.92 -13.54 10.92
N ILE A 486 -13.18 -12.43 11.01
CA ILE A 486 -12.10 -12.20 11.97
C ILE A 486 -12.43 -10.96 12.80
N VAL A 487 -12.56 -11.12 14.11
CA VAL A 487 -12.68 -10.00 15.04
C VAL A 487 -11.34 -9.25 15.11
N ILE A 488 -11.39 -7.94 14.97
CA ILE A 488 -10.25 -7.06 15.13
C ILE A 488 -10.00 -6.82 16.62
N PRO A 489 -8.84 -7.19 17.20
CA PRO A 489 -8.52 -6.83 18.58
C PRO A 489 -8.43 -5.30 18.74
N ASN A 490 -8.95 -4.79 19.85
CA ASN A 490 -8.87 -3.38 20.21
C ASN A 490 -7.86 -3.20 21.33
N ARG A 491 -6.60 -2.98 20.95
CA ARG A 491 -5.54 -2.75 21.92
C ARG A 491 -5.58 -1.31 22.40
N GLN A 492 -5.46 -1.11 23.70
CA GLN A 492 -5.25 0.20 24.30
C GLN A 492 -3.77 0.55 24.31
N GLU A 493 -3.46 1.77 23.89
CA GLU A 493 -2.12 2.33 23.88
C GLU A 493 -1.84 3.09 25.20
N ALA A 494 -0.56 3.43 25.43
CA ALA A 494 -0.14 4.10 26.67
C ALA A 494 -0.81 5.47 26.90
N ASP A 495 -1.27 6.14 25.83
CA ASP A 495 -1.99 7.41 25.89
C ASP A 495 -3.53 7.24 26.03
N GLY A 496 -3.98 6.00 26.26
CA GLY A 496 -5.39 5.67 26.41
C GLY A 496 -6.15 5.49 25.10
N SER A 497 -5.56 5.82 23.94
CA SER A 497 -6.21 5.63 22.64
C SER A 497 -6.23 4.15 22.24
N CYS A 498 -7.24 3.77 21.46
CA CYS A 498 -7.41 2.42 20.94
C CYS A 498 -7.40 2.41 19.42
N PHE A 499 -7.14 1.24 18.83
CA PHE A 499 -7.21 1.10 17.37
C PHE A 499 -8.60 1.47 16.82
N TYR A 500 -9.66 1.13 17.54
CA TYR A 500 -11.04 1.46 17.15
C TYR A 500 -11.28 2.95 17.09
N ASP A 501 -10.66 3.75 17.98
CA ASP A 501 -10.79 5.21 17.96
C ASP A 501 -10.28 5.81 16.64
N TYR A 502 -9.13 5.32 16.15
CA TYR A 502 -8.58 5.77 14.87
C TYR A 502 -9.43 5.32 13.68
N LEU A 503 -9.97 4.08 13.75
CA LEU A 503 -10.85 3.55 12.72
C LEU A 503 -12.18 4.31 12.69
N GLU A 504 -12.78 4.56 13.84
CA GLU A 504 -14.00 5.34 13.98
C GLU A 504 -13.80 6.78 13.49
N HIS A 505 -12.73 7.43 13.92
CA HIS A 505 -12.42 8.78 13.46
C HIS A 505 -12.21 8.85 11.94
N TYR A 506 -11.52 7.86 11.40
CA TYR A 506 -11.31 7.77 9.95
C TYR A 506 -12.62 7.63 9.19
N LEU A 507 -13.51 6.77 9.64
CA LEU A 507 -14.75 6.43 8.94
C LEU A 507 -15.92 7.36 9.29
N TYR A 508 -16.02 7.82 10.54
CA TYR A 508 -17.22 8.51 11.05
C TYR A 508 -16.96 9.84 11.71
N GLY A 509 -15.74 10.13 12.07
CA GLY A 509 -15.36 11.35 12.82
C GLY A 509 -15.73 11.25 14.29
N SER A 510 -15.43 12.20 15.08
CA SER A 510 -16.00 12.57 16.37
C SER A 510 -15.11 12.62 17.61
N TRP A 511 -14.15 11.77 17.81
CA TRP A 511 -13.45 11.74 19.10
C TRP A 511 -12.25 12.70 19.21
N MET A 512 -11.62 13.08 18.11
CA MET A 512 -10.57 14.09 18.09
C MET A 512 -11.18 15.48 18.06
N SER A 513 -11.49 16.01 19.22
CA SER A 513 -12.54 16.97 19.45
C SER A 513 -12.36 18.39 18.92
N GLU A 514 -11.19 18.95 18.74
CA GLU A 514 -11.06 20.35 18.38
C GLU A 514 -10.96 20.59 16.88
N GLY A 515 -11.92 21.31 16.31
CA GLY A 515 -11.95 21.73 14.91
C GLY A 515 -12.43 20.67 13.91
N TYR A 516 -12.54 19.42 14.32
CA TYR A 516 -12.96 18.30 13.47
C TYR A 516 -14.21 17.59 13.99
N LYS A 517 -14.92 18.17 14.92
CA LYS A 517 -16.15 17.59 15.48
C LYS A 517 -17.09 17.15 14.37
N ASN A 518 -17.53 15.91 14.40
CA ASN A 518 -18.51 15.32 13.49
C ASN A 518 -18.08 15.21 12.02
N ARG A 519 -16.80 15.43 11.69
CA ARG A 519 -16.32 15.29 10.32
C ARG A 519 -15.52 14.00 10.16
N ARG A 520 -15.94 13.14 9.24
CA ARG A 520 -15.19 11.95 8.88
C ARG A 520 -13.87 12.35 8.22
N VAL A 521 -12.76 11.74 8.64
CA VAL A 521 -11.45 11.93 7.99
C VAL A 521 -11.50 11.43 6.53
N TYR A 522 -12.28 10.40 6.29
CA TYR A 522 -12.53 9.85 4.95
C TYR A 522 -13.10 10.87 3.96
N ASP A 523 -13.87 11.87 4.41
CA ASP A 523 -14.46 12.91 3.57
C ASP A 523 -13.44 13.91 3.00
N TRP A 524 -12.21 13.89 3.48
CA TRP A 524 -11.14 14.75 2.96
C TRP A 524 -10.44 14.21 1.71
N TRP A 525 -10.83 13.03 1.24
CA TRP A 525 -10.41 12.52 -0.04
C TRP A 525 -11.19 13.21 -1.17
N GLN A 526 -10.61 14.22 -1.82
CA GLN A 526 -11.23 14.94 -2.93
C GLN A 526 -12.73 15.24 -2.68
N PRO A 527 -13.05 16.26 -1.89
CA PRO A 527 -14.42 16.57 -1.47
C PRO A 527 -15.43 16.69 -2.62
N GLU A 528 -15.00 17.20 -3.78
CA GLU A 528 -15.80 17.33 -4.99
C GLU A 528 -16.23 15.97 -5.58
N LEU A 529 -15.49 14.92 -5.30
CA LEU A 529 -15.80 13.56 -5.73
C LEU A 529 -16.50 12.73 -4.65
N LEU A 530 -16.72 13.29 -3.46
CA LEU A 530 -17.24 12.54 -2.31
C LEU A 530 -18.58 11.90 -2.62
N GLY A 531 -19.50 12.62 -3.26
CA GLY A 531 -20.80 12.09 -3.70
C GLY A 531 -20.68 10.96 -4.72
N GLN A 532 -19.61 10.95 -5.48
CA GLN A 532 -19.34 9.88 -6.47
C GLN A 532 -18.71 8.66 -5.80
N ARG A 533 -17.94 8.83 -4.72
CA ARG A 533 -17.30 7.72 -3.98
C ARG A 533 -18.32 6.73 -3.45
N GLY A 534 -19.44 7.21 -2.96
CA GLY A 534 -20.55 6.36 -2.58
C GLY A 534 -21.05 5.50 -3.74
N ARG A 535 -21.01 6.03 -4.94
CA ARG A 535 -21.37 5.31 -6.18
C ARG A 535 -20.29 4.32 -6.63
N TRP A 536 -19.03 4.54 -6.30
CA TRP A 536 -17.95 3.64 -6.73
C TRP A 536 -17.96 2.29 -6.07
N VAL A 537 -18.64 2.18 -5.00
CA VAL A 537 -18.97 0.86 -4.46
C VAL A 537 -19.64 0.03 -5.53
N THR A 538 -20.44 0.72 -6.32
CA THR A 538 -21.17 0.18 -7.44
C THR A 538 -20.49 0.42 -8.78
N LEU A 539 -19.34 1.11 -8.82
CA LEU A 539 -18.63 1.38 -10.06
C LEU A 539 -18.17 0.09 -10.72
N GLY A 540 -18.64 -0.09 -11.94
CA GLY A 540 -18.53 -1.34 -12.65
C GLY A 540 -19.46 -2.44 -12.13
N ARG A 541 -20.39 -2.10 -11.25
CA ARG A 541 -21.28 -3.02 -10.53
C ARG A 541 -22.66 -2.38 -10.37
N ALA A 542 -23.35 -2.26 -11.49
CA ALA A 542 -24.64 -1.60 -11.60
C ALA A 542 -25.74 -2.20 -10.71
N GLU A 543 -25.53 -3.43 -10.29
CA GLU A 543 -26.47 -4.21 -9.47
C GLU A 543 -26.55 -3.72 -8.02
N PHE A 544 -25.53 -2.99 -7.56
CA PHE A 544 -25.50 -2.52 -6.20
C PHE A 544 -26.20 -1.17 -6.06
N ASN A 545 -27.50 -1.21 -6.01
CA ASN A 545 -28.30 -0.01 -5.79
C ASN A 545 -28.38 0.29 -4.28
N PRO A 546 -27.89 1.46 -3.81
CA PRO A 546 -27.91 1.78 -2.38
C PRO A 546 -29.30 1.71 -1.74
N GLY A 547 -30.36 1.95 -2.50
CA GLY A 547 -31.74 1.88 -2.05
C GLY A 547 -32.24 0.48 -1.77
N ASP A 548 -31.67 -0.54 -2.42
CA ASP A 548 -32.15 -1.92 -2.35
C ASP A 548 -31.47 -2.74 -1.23
N ALA A 549 -30.38 -2.24 -0.69
CA ALA A 549 -29.43 -3.06 0.08
C ALA A 549 -29.67 -3.10 1.57
N CYS A 550 -30.63 -2.39 2.13
CA CYS A 550 -30.72 -2.29 3.58
C CYS A 550 -32.14 -2.38 4.12
N CYS A 551 -32.45 -3.58 4.63
CA CYS A 551 -33.43 -3.72 5.70
C CYS A 551 -32.69 -3.77 7.04
N LEU A 552 -32.83 -2.77 7.88
CA LEU A 552 -32.54 -2.96 9.30
C LEU A 552 -33.39 -4.12 9.83
N PRO A 553 -32.92 -4.88 10.83
CA PRO A 553 -33.70 -5.94 11.47
C PRO A 553 -35.07 -5.45 11.96
N THR A 554 -35.29 -4.17 12.09
CA THR A 554 -36.54 -3.50 12.49
C THR A 554 -37.56 -3.31 11.36
N GLY A 555 -37.30 -3.80 10.16
CA GLY A 555 -38.22 -3.65 9.00
C GLY A 555 -38.34 -2.23 8.46
N LYS A 556 -37.54 -1.26 8.94
CA LYS A 556 -37.47 0.09 8.39
C LYS A 556 -36.52 0.11 7.21
N ASN A 557 -37.00 0.50 6.05
CA ASN A 557 -36.21 0.72 4.86
C ASN A 557 -35.14 1.78 5.14
N CYS A 558 -33.86 1.39 5.18
CA CYS A 558 -32.75 2.30 5.25
C CYS A 558 -32.44 2.77 3.83
N ALA A 559 -33.12 3.80 3.41
CA ALA A 559 -33.21 4.20 2.01
C ALA A 559 -31.90 4.68 1.36
N LEU A 560 -30.76 4.76 2.03
CA LEU A 560 -29.60 5.48 1.44
C LEU A 560 -28.24 4.94 1.93
N TRP A 561 -27.99 3.66 1.77
CA TRP A 561 -26.66 3.11 2.01
C TRP A 561 -25.84 3.13 0.73
N SER A 562 -24.65 3.74 0.80
CA SER A 562 -23.62 3.57 -0.22
C SER A 562 -22.41 2.88 0.39
N TRP A 563 -21.76 2.06 -0.41
CA TRP A 563 -20.60 1.28 -0.03
C TRP A 563 -19.36 1.83 -0.71
N GLY A 564 -18.26 1.92 0.00
CA GLY A 564 -16.98 2.36 -0.53
C GLY A 564 -15.86 1.42 -0.13
N TYR A 565 -14.68 1.64 -0.70
CA TYR A 565 -13.49 0.92 -0.28
C TYR A 565 -12.88 1.57 0.96
N ALA A 566 -12.52 0.76 1.95
CA ALA A 566 -11.86 1.25 3.15
C ALA A 566 -10.51 1.93 2.84
N PHE A 567 -9.76 1.37 1.89
CA PHE A 567 -8.44 1.88 1.51
C PHE A 567 -8.41 2.32 0.06
N VAL A 568 -8.31 3.61 -0.15
CA VAL A 568 -8.34 4.26 -1.45
C VAL A 568 -7.00 4.91 -1.79
N VAL A 569 -6.81 5.22 -3.06
CA VAL A 569 -5.73 6.13 -3.49
C VAL A 569 -6.14 7.55 -3.09
N PRO A 570 -5.36 8.25 -2.25
CA PRO A 570 -5.75 9.57 -1.73
C PRO A 570 -6.11 10.58 -2.80
N GLU A 571 -5.34 10.61 -3.89
CA GLU A 571 -5.45 11.59 -4.96
C GLU A 571 -6.73 11.41 -5.79
N THR A 572 -7.20 10.18 -5.92
CA THR A 572 -8.35 9.83 -6.79
C THR A 572 -9.57 9.37 -6.00
N GLY A 573 -9.38 8.88 -4.78
CA GLY A 573 -10.40 8.21 -3.99
C GLY A 573 -10.86 6.86 -4.56
N TRP A 574 -10.16 6.32 -5.55
CA TRP A 574 -10.45 5.03 -6.17
C TRP A 574 -9.78 3.86 -5.46
N LEU A 575 -10.25 2.67 -5.77
CA LEU A 575 -9.58 1.43 -5.37
C LEU A 575 -8.10 1.47 -5.75
N ALA A 576 -7.22 1.23 -4.76
CA ALA A 576 -5.80 1.13 -5.01
C ALA A 576 -5.49 -0.13 -5.84
N ASN A 577 -4.79 0.03 -6.96
CA ASN A 577 -4.23 -1.12 -7.66
C ASN A 577 -3.08 -1.74 -6.85
N THR A 578 -2.67 -2.96 -7.24
CA THR A 578 -1.61 -3.72 -6.56
C THR A 578 -0.31 -2.92 -6.40
N SER A 579 0.08 -2.18 -7.43
CA SER A 579 1.32 -1.39 -7.40
C SER A 579 1.22 -0.18 -6.50
N ALA A 580 0.11 0.57 -6.54
CA ALA A 580 -0.11 1.75 -5.70
C ALA A 580 -0.21 1.37 -4.21
N PHE A 581 -0.91 0.27 -3.91
CA PHE A 581 -1.02 -0.21 -2.54
C PHE A 581 0.35 -0.64 -1.99
N GLY A 582 1.11 -1.44 -2.74
CA GLY A 582 2.46 -1.87 -2.37
C GLY A 582 3.43 -0.69 -2.23
N ALA A 583 3.40 0.26 -3.17
CA ALA A 583 4.25 1.45 -3.13
C ALA A 583 4.02 2.32 -1.90
N SER A 584 2.79 2.39 -1.38
CA SER A 584 2.51 3.12 -0.14
C SER A 584 3.22 2.51 1.08
N PHE A 585 3.33 1.18 1.15
CA PHE A 585 4.11 0.49 2.18
C PHE A 585 5.61 0.73 2.00
N GLU A 586 6.15 0.49 0.80
CA GLU A 586 7.57 0.71 0.52
C GLU A 586 8.02 2.13 0.85
N THR A 587 7.24 3.13 0.43
CA THR A 587 7.55 4.54 0.66
C THR A 587 7.54 4.87 2.15
N THR A 588 6.55 4.37 2.88
CA THR A 588 6.43 4.63 4.32
C THR A 588 7.57 3.98 5.09
N ALA A 589 7.85 2.70 4.86
CA ALA A 589 8.93 1.99 5.53
C ALA A 589 10.30 2.59 5.20
N HIS A 590 10.54 2.92 3.93
CA HIS A 590 11.80 3.56 3.54
C HIS A 590 11.99 4.92 4.22
N ARG A 591 10.91 5.70 4.34
CA ARG A 591 10.94 6.98 5.03
C ARG A 591 11.30 6.84 6.51
N LEU A 592 10.78 5.84 7.19
CA LEU A 592 10.89 5.68 8.64
C LEU A 592 12.13 4.89 9.08
N ILE A 593 12.51 3.87 8.32
CA ILE A 593 13.58 2.93 8.71
C ILE A 593 14.57 2.61 7.58
N GLY A 594 14.51 3.29 6.44
CA GLY A 594 15.41 3.04 5.31
C GLY A 594 15.18 1.74 4.54
N LYS A 595 14.19 0.94 4.89
CA LYS A 595 13.91 -0.37 4.28
C LYS A 595 12.66 -0.35 3.43
N ARG A 596 12.62 -1.18 2.38
CA ARG A 596 11.54 -1.23 1.39
C ARG A 596 10.56 -2.35 1.69
N ILE A 597 9.94 -2.31 2.85
CA ILE A 597 8.97 -3.33 3.27
C ILE A 597 7.70 -3.25 2.42
N THR A 598 7.27 -4.40 1.91
CA THR A 598 6.02 -4.55 1.14
C THR A 598 4.99 -5.34 1.96
N PRO A 599 3.70 -5.34 1.57
CA PRO A 599 2.72 -6.24 2.15
C PRO A 599 3.15 -7.71 2.10
N HIS A 600 3.87 -8.10 1.05
CA HIS A 600 4.40 -9.47 0.94
C HIS A 600 5.56 -9.71 1.91
N THR A 601 6.44 -8.72 2.11
CA THR A 601 7.52 -8.81 3.12
C THR A 601 6.96 -8.97 4.52
N MET A 602 5.84 -8.32 4.86
CA MET A 602 5.18 -8.48 6.16
C MET A 602 4.79 -9.94 6.45
N ARG A 603 4.42 -10.70 5.42
CA ARG A 603 4.10 -12.12 5.57
C ARG A 603 5.32 -12.95 5.92
N TYR A 604 6.50 -12.63 5.36
CA TYR A 604 7.77 -13.24 5.77
C TYR A 604 8.16 -12.85 7.19
N ILE A 605 7.95 -11.59 7.56
CA ILE A 605 8.23 -11.09 8.92
C ILE A 605 7.41 -11.87 9.95
N TRP A 606 6.11 -12.08 9.71
CA TRP A 606 5.24 -12.89 10.57
C TRP A 606 5.68 -14.34 10.66
N ALA A 607 6.07 -14.95 9.55
CA ALA A 607 6.54 -16.33 9.53
C ALA A 607 7.87 -16.48 10.30
N THR A 608 8.80 -15.54 10.13
CA THR A 608 10.08 -15.53 10.86
C THR A 608 9.86 -15.29 12.35
N TRP A 609 8.99 -14.35 12.71
CA TRP A 609 8.59 -14.10 14.10
C TRP A 609 8.06 -15.38 14.78
N ALA A 610 7.18 -16.11 14.10
CA ALA A 610 6.63 -17.35 14.64
C ALA A 610 7.70 -18.42 14.94
N TYR A 611 8.75 -18.45 14.14
CA TYR A 611 9.90 -19.29 14.39
C TYR A 611 10.73 -18.79 15.57
N GLN A 612 11.03 -17.49 15.61
CA GLN A 612 11.82 -16.86 16.68
C GLN A 612 11.18 -17.03 18.07
N VAL A 613 9.84 -16.91 18.15
CA VAL A 613 9.09 -17.13 19.43
C VAL A 613 8.69 -18.58 19.65
N ARG A 614 9.15 -19.52 18.82
CA ARG A 614 8.96 -20.97 18.97
C ARG A 614 7.50 -21.37 19.14
N LEU A 615 6.62 -20.89 18.26
CA LEU A 615 5.22 -21.33 18.24
C LEU A 615 5.14 -22.85 18.11
N ASN A 616 4.28 -23.48 18.91
CA ASN A 616 4.00 -24.90 18.79
C ASN A 616 3.22 -25.24 17.49
N ASP A 617 3.10 -26.50 17.14
CA ASP A 617 2.48 -26.93 15.88
C ASP A 617 1.02 -26.48 15.75
N ALA A 618 0.25 -26.48 16.84
CA ALA A 618 -1.13 -26.00 16.85
C ALA A 618 -1.21 -24.48 16.58
N GLN A 619 -0.32 -23.71 17.19
CA GLN A 619 -0.20 -22.27 16.98
C GLN A 619 0.27 -21.95 15.55
N LEU A 620 1.20 -22.73 15.00
CA LEU A 620 1.65 -22.59 13.61
C LEU A 620 0.52 -22.88 12.61
N ARG A 621 -0.30 -23.93 12.85
CA ARG A 621 -1.49 -24.21 12.03
C ARG A 621 -2.50 -23.05 12.12
N SER A 622 -2.74 -22.52 13.29
CA SER A 622 -3.61 -21.37 13.50
C SER A 622 -3.11 -20.12 12.78
N LEU A 623 -1.80 -19.83 12.87
CA LEU A 623 -1.17 -18.72 12.18
C LEU A 623 -1.27 -18.89 10.65
N ALA A 624 -0.95 -20.07 10.14
CA ALA A 624 -1.06 -20.39 8.71
C ALA A 624 -2.48 -20.15 8.19
N TYR A 625 -3.49 -20.67 8.91
CA TYR A 625 -4.90 -20.46 8.61
C TYR A 625 -5.26 -18.98 8.61
N ALA A 626 -4.88 -18.23 9.65
CA ALA A 626 -5.15 -16.80 9.78
C ALA A 626 -4.51 -15.99 8.62
N MET A 627 -3.34 -16.41 8.13
CA MET A 627 -2.66 -15.82 6.98
C MET A 627 -3.21 -16.30 5.62
N GLY A 628 -4.16 -17.25 5.60
CA GLY A 628 -4.66 -17.87 4.37
C GLY A 628 -3.58 -18.65 3.62
N HIS A 629 -2.81 -19.48 4.36
CA HIS A 629 -1.79 -20.40 3.85
C HIS A 629 -2.02 -21.82 4.34
N THR A 630 -1.34 -22.77 3.69
CA THR A 630 -1.04 -24.07 4.29
C THR A 630 0.18 -23.97 5.22
N VAL A 631 0.31 -24.91 6.14
CA VAL A 631 1.48 -24.99 7.05
C VAL A 631 2.78 -25.19 6.27
N GLU A 632 2.75 -25.96 5.18
CA GLU A 632 3.91 -26.17 4.28
C GLU A 632 4.38 -24.86 3.67
N THR A 633 3.43 -24.01 3.23
CA THR A 633 3.75 -22.65 2.74
C THR A 633 4.39 -21.81 3.83
N LEU A 634 3.85 -21.87 5.05
CA LEU A 634 4.39 -21.15 6.19
C LEU A 634 5.81 -21.63 6.53
N ARG A 635 6.02 -22.94 6.57
CA ARG A 635 7.36 -23.55 6.79
C ARG A 635 8.37 -23.16 5.71
N GLY A 636 7.96 -23.09 4.46
CA GLY A 636 8.82 -22.63 3.36
C GLY A 636 9.29 -21.18 3.50
N MET A 637 8.57 -20.35 4.25
CA MET A 637 9.00 -18.99 4.57
C MET A 637 10.07 -18.93 5.66
N TYR A 638 10.19 -19.95 6.54
CA TYR A 638 11.23 -20.04 7.57
C TYR A 638 12.64 -20.11 7.02
N GLU A 639 12.78 -20.49 5.78
CA GLU A 639 14.06 -20.51 5.11
C GLU A 639 14.78 -19.15 5.04
N ARG A 640 14.11 -18.07 5.48
CA ARG A 640 14.67 -16.72 5.62
C ARG A 640 15.44 -16.48 6.91
N CYS A 641 15.33 -17.40 7.87
CA CYS A 641 16.15 -17.34 9.08
C CYS A 641 17.63 -17.56 8.75
N THR A 642 18.52 -16.90 9.50
CA THR A 642 19.96 -17.11 9.36
C THR A 642 20.34 -18.56 9.72
N PRO A 643 21.49 -19.06 9.28
CA PRO A 643 21.96 -20.38 9.71
C PRO A 643 22.07 -20.50 11.23
N GLU A 644 22.48 -19.44 11.91
CA GLU A 644 22.59 -19.35 13.36
C GLU A 644 21.23 -19.48 14.02
N GLU A 645 20.23 -18.69 13.56
CA GLU A 645 18.86 -18.76 14.08
C GLU A 645 18.25 -20.16 13.89
N LYS A 646 18.60 -20.86 12.79
CA LYS A 646 18.12 -22.23 12.55
C LYS A 646 18.76 -23.27 13.46
N ARG A 647 20.04 -23.10 13.82
CA ARG A 647 20.76 -24.00 14.70
C ARG A 647 20.50 -23.75 16.17
N ARG A 648 20.26 -22.50 16.55
CA ARG A 648 20.10 -22.09 17.95
C ARG A 648 19.21 -23.02 18.77
N PRO A 649 17.99 -23.46 18.34
CA PRO A 649 17.16 -24.35 19.16
C PRO A 649 17.82 -25.68 19.51
N ILE A 650 18.58 -26.27 18.59
CA ILE A 650 19.27 -27.54 18.87
C ILE A 650 20.54 -27.29 19.67
N GLU A 651 21.26 -26.19 19.45
CA GLU A 651 22.45 -25.82 20.21
C GLU A 651 22.09 -25.56 21.67
N GLU A 652 20.97 -24.90 21.95
CA GLU A 652 20.44 -24.69 23.31
C GLU A 652 20.06 -26.03 23.97
N ALA A 653 19.30 -26.89 23.26
CA ALA A 653 18.92 -28.21 23.78
C ALA A 653 20.16 -29.12 24.06
N ILE A 654 21.18 -29.03 23.20
CA ILE A 654 22.45 -29.74 23.41
C ILE A 654 23.16 -29.17 24.63
N SER A 655 23.18 -27.84 24.82
CA SER A 655 23.77 -27.17 25.96
C SER A 655 23.08 -27.55 27.27
N GLU A 656 21.75 -27.58 27.27
CA GLU A 656 20.97 -28.08 28.42
C GLU A 656 21.29 -29.55 28.71
N LEU A 657 21.41 -30.39 27.69
CA LEU A 657 21.70 -31.81 27.85
C LEU A 657 23.13 -32.06 28.41
N LEU A 658 24.11 -31.29 27.94
CA LEU A 658 25.52 -31.55 28.24
C LEU A 658 26.02 -30.91 29.54
N PHE A 659 25.45 -29.78 29.92
CA PHE A 659 26.01 -28.97 31.00
C PHE A 659 25.16 -28.89 32.26
N ASP A 660 23.95 -29.53 32.26
CA ASP A 660 23.04 -29.63 33.40
C ASP A 660 22.84 -28.28 34.19
N GLN A 661 23.10 -27.18 33.49
CA GLN A 661 22.87 -25.82 34.00
C GLN A 661 21.67 -25.24 33.24
N PRO A 662 20.69 -24.71 33.96
CA PRO A 662 19.65 -23.94 33.28
C PRO A 662 20.36 -22.77 32.56
N PRO A 663 19.94 -22.48 31.30
CA PRO A 663 20.49 -21.36 30.55
C PRO A 663 20.43 -20.12 31.40
N ALA A 664 21.50 -19.32 31.37
CA ALA A 664 21.56 -18.05 32.07
C ALA A 664 20.29 -17.27 31.74
N THR A 665 19.50 -17.05 32.72
CA THR A 665 18.15 -16.49 32.68
C THR A 665 18.13 -15.28 31.75
N GLU A 666 17.45 -15.38 30.62
CA GLU A 666 16.92 -14.18 29.94
C GLU A 666 16.19 -13.34 30.99
N PRO A 667 16.22 -12.00 30.91
CA PRO A 667 15.55 -11.17 31.90
C PRO A 667 14.09 -11.67 32.00
N GLN A 668 13.77 -12.21 33.14
CA GLN A 668 12.48 -12.75 33.47
C GLN A 668 11.43 -11.72 33.06
N MET A 669 10.63 -12.00 32.06
CA MET A 669 9.26 -11.54 32.09
C MET A 669 8.75 -11.94 33.48
N GLU A 670 8.49 -10.93 34.30
CA GLU A 670 8.05 -11.10 35.70
C GLU A 670 7.12 -12.29 35.81
N ALA A 671 7.55 -13.26 36.59
CA ALA A 671 6.79 -14.46 36.85
C ALA A 671 5.38 -14.01 37.27
N ARG A 672 4.39 -14.47 36.54
CA ARG A 672 2.99 -14.24 36.97
C ARG A 672 2.91 -14.60 38.44
N PRO A 673 2.44 -13.68 39.30
CA PRO A 673 2.40 -13.94 40.72
C PRO A 673 1.68 -15.27 40.93
N ASN A 674 2.29 -16.15 41.71
CA ASN A 674 1.65 -17.40 42.10
C ASN A 674 0.42 -17.06 42.95
N TRP A 675 -0.73 -17.01 42.34
CA TRP A 675 -1.99 -16.62 42.95
C TRP A 675 -2.34 -17.47 44.17
N GLU A 676 -1.91 -18.74 44.19
CA GLU A 676 -2.15 -19.63 45.33
C GLU A 676 -1.29 -19.20 46.54
N SER A 677 -0.03 -18.78 46.32
CA SER A 677 0.82 -18.23 47.39
C SER A 677 0.28 -16.89 47.92
N LEU A 678 -0.12 -15.99 46.99
CA LEU A 678 -0.74 -14.70 47.34
C LEU A 678 -2.04 -14.84 48.08
N LEU A 679 -2.92 -15.80 47.68
CA LEU A 679 -4.16 -16.12 48.40
C LEU A 679 -3.90 -16.69 49.77
N GLY A 680 -2.87 -17.53 49.93
CA GLY A 680 -2.43 -18.05 51.22
C GLY A 680 -1.91 -16.95 52.17
N ASP A 681 -1.23 -15.99 51.64
CA ASP A 681 -0.73 -14.85 52.45
C ASP A 681 -1.86 -13.86 52.76
N LEU A 682 -2.79 -13.60 51.82
CA LEU A 682 -3.99 -12.81 52.11
C LEU A 682 -4.94 -13.43 53.14
N GLN A 683 -4.98 -14.75 53.24
CA GLN A 683 -5.73 -15.44 54.27
C GLN A 683 -5.15 -15.30 55.68
N LYS A 684 -3.84 -15.04 55.80
CA LYS A 684 -3.14 -14.84 57.08
C LYS A 684 -3.31 -13.44 57.65
N LEU A 685 -3.77 -12.46 56.82
CA LEU A 685 -3.98 -11.07 57.22
C LEU A 685 -5.24 -10.95 58.10
N SER A 686 -5.18 -10.09 59.09
CA SER A 686 -6.34 -9.71 59.91
C SER A 686 -7.38 -8.94 59.07
N SER A 687 -8.59 -8.85 59.55
CA SER A 687 -9.68 -8.12 58.88
C SER A 687 -9.32 -6.66 58.58
N THR A 688 -8.64 -6.02 59.53
CA THR A 688 -8.23 -4.62 59.44
C THR A 688 -7.13 -4.41 58.38
N GLU A 689 -6.17 -5.34 58.29
CA GLU A 689 -5.09 -5.29 57.29
C GLU A 689 -5.63 -5.54 55.86
N ARG A 690 -6.62 -6.40 55.69
CA ARG A 690 -7.32 -6.62 54.42
C ARG A 690 -8.04 -5.36 53.92
N GLU A 691 -8.74 -4.67 54.83
CA GLU A 691 -9.43 -3.40 54.48
C GLU A 691 -8.42 -2.32 54.09
N GLN A 692 -7.29 -2.23 54.79
CA GLN A 692 -6.20 -1.28 54.44
C GLN A 692 -5.57 -1.61 53.08
N LEU A 693 -5.39 -2.87 52.75
CA LEU A 693 -4.84 -3.32 51.47
C LEU A 693 -5.81 -3.01 50.32
N ILE A 694 -7.12 -3.28 50.51
CA ILE A 694 -8.16 -2.96 49.54
C ILE A 694 -8.23 -1.44 49.32
N ALA A 695 -8.16 -0.65 50.39
CA ALA A 695 -8.14 0.82 50.27
C ALA A 695 -6.90 1.37 49.56
N ALA A 696 -5.76 0.68 49.64
CA ALA A 696 -4.52 1.02 48.92
C ALA A 696 -4.57 0.63 47.46
N LEU A 697 -5.25 -0.48 47.10
CA LEU A 697 -5.38 -0.93 45.70
C LEU A 697 -6.46 -0.16 44.92
N LEU A 698 -7.37 0.52 45.60
CA LEU A 698 -8.43 1.31 45.01
C LEU A 698 -8.03 2.80 44.82
N LYS A 699 -6.86 3.21 45.27
CA LYS A 699 -6.23 4.52 45.02
C LYS A 699 -5.31 4.45 43.82
#